data_c25069690e47ae89ee23d5ab914fcdc4
#
_entry.id   c25069690e47ae89ee23d5ab914fcdc4
#
_cell.length_a   1.000
_cell.length_b   1.000
_cell.length_c   1.000
_cell.angle_alpha   90.00
_cell.angle_beta   90.00
_cell.angle_gamma   90.00
#
_symmetry.space_group_name_H-M   'P 1'
#
loop_
_entity.id
_entity.type
_entity.pdbx_description
1 polymer ?
#
loop_
_entity_poly.entity_id
_entity_poly.type
_entity_poly.pdbx_seq_one_letter_code
_entity_poly.pdbx_strand_id
1 'polypeptide(L)'
;MLELRKGADILAEVGGVRTIDEARRVFAASLDAANAAKIAKISTADALVKIANAITMCAPDRVFIIGSGPQDAEACRRMSLEAGEECPLAMKDHTLHFDLPEDQGRMVDQTYYITNENEEVSSLAKKMLRAEALEYIRATMDGIMKGKTLLVGFYNRGPVGAQGSIPALMISSSAYVLHSANILYRNVFDCFDSEAERAGVYFTNLHSQGSGRSEDIPKARIFMDRSWFTTFSMYCSYAGNTLMLKKGNHRFAVDLCTYYRRESELSEHMFITGMTGPGGRKTFFAGAAPSGCGKTTTAMVGSDYVGDDLAQLWIDAQGTLRAVNPEIGIFGIVEDLNKEGDPYLYRCLREQGTEVIWSNVLVDENSIPYWTGSGEPLPQKGRNFQGEWWPGKKDKNNKPVPVSNPNARITLTNDAIANFNRQVAWDPAGVPIKVITYSGRDSDTMPPVWVAKNADHGVVVGASILSAATATEVGAKGVNRQPWANSPFIPCPLGDYMEAQFLFFNSKKFSRQGRPLIAGLNYFLVDCARGGDLNKLLGEKRDVKAWLSWLERYAHGEVGAIDTPIGFIPKYEDLKTVFDQTVGKEYPRPLYTRQFSFYVDNILARIKLQEEAYGKDTRMPPRLFEVYEEQKRGLEALKRAHGPVIPPDKL
;
A
#
# COMPACT_ATOMS: atom_id res chain seq x y z
N MET A 1 -24.81 3.70 3.83
CA MET A 1 -23.70 4.36 4.56
C MET A 1 -23.25 3.43 5.68
N LEU A 2 -21.94 3.39 5.96
CA LEU A 2 -21.39 2.66 7.10
C LEU A 2 -21.85 3.32 8.42
N GLU A 3 -22.32 2.53 9.39
CA GLU A 3 -22.65 2.99 10.73
C GLU A 3 -21.68 2.38 11.74
N LEU A 4 -20.98 3.23 12.51
CA LEU A 4 -20.03 2.76 13.51
C LEU A 4 -20.76 2.18 14.72
N ARG A 5 -20.15 1.13 15.31
CA ARG A 5 -20.65 0.40 16.48
C ARG A 5 -22.06 -0.19 16.32
N LYS A 6 -22.46 -0.45 15.08
CA LYS A 6 -23.72 -1.11 14.78
C LYS A 6 -23.57 -2.63 14.87
N GLY A 7 -24.55 -3.26 15.52
CA GLY A 7 -24.54 -4.70 15.79
C GLY A 7 -23.60 -5.10 16.94
N ALA A 8 -23.53 -6.38 17.23
CA ALA A 8 -22.70 -6.92 18.29
C ALA A 8 -21.21 -6.72 18.00
N ASP A 9 -20.43 -6.33 18.99
CA ASP A 9 -18.97 -6.43 18.95
C ASP A 9 -18.58 -7.91 19.08
N ILE A 10 -18.14 -8.51 17.99
CA ILE A 10 -17.81 -9.94 17.93
C ILE A 10 -16.75 -10.32 18.95
N LEU A 11 -15.73 -9.48 19.13
CA LEU A 11 -14.67 -9.76 20.11
C LEU A 11 -15.23 -9.82 21.53
N ALA A 12 -16.11 -8.89 21.88
CA ALA A 12 -16.78 -8.87 23.16
C ALA A 12 -17.83 -9.99 23.33
N GLU A 13 -18.51 -10.40 22.25
CA GLU A 13 -19.48 -11.50 22.28
C GLU A 13 -18.83 -12.87 22.49
N VAL A 14 -17.63 -13.07 21.97
CA VAL A 14 -16.90 -14.34 22.12
C VAL A 14 -16.09 -14.35 23.42
N GLY A 15 -15.37 -13.28 23.73
CA GLY A 15 -14.51 -13.19 24.92
C GLY A 15 -15.29 -13.00 26.24
N GLY A 16 -16.48 -12.39 26.18
CA GLY A 16 -17.39 -12.25 27.34
C GLY A 16 -17.05 -11.13 28.32
N VAL A 17 -15.95 -10.39 28.12
CA VAL A 17 -15.55 -9.27 29.00
C VAL A 17 -16.25 -7.99 28.55
N ARG A 18 -16.96 -7.32 29.45
CA ARG A 18 -17.79 -6.13 29.15
C ARG A 18 -17.33 -4.88 29.88
N THR A 19 -16.63 -5.03 31.00
CA THR A 19 -16.26 -3.93 31.89
C THR A 19 -14.78 -3.91 32.17
N ILE A 20 -14.29 -2.74 32.61
CA ILE A 20 -12.89 -2.57 33.00
C ILE A 20 -12.52 -3.44 34.20
N ASP A 21 -13.46 -3.66 35.14
CA ASP A 21 -13.19 -4.47 36.30
C ASP A 21 -13.12 -5.96 35.97
N GLU A 22 -13.87 -6.41 34.98
CA GLU A 22 -13.71 -7.76 34.42
C GLU A 22 -12.37 -7.89 33.70
N ALA A 23 -11.97 -6.89 32.89
CA ALA A 23 -10.68 -6.88 32.23
C ALA A 23 -9.51 -6.94 33.24
N ARG A 24 -9.59 -6.17 34.32
CA ARG A 24 -8.61 -6.20 35.41
C ARG A 24 -8.50 -7.58 36.05
N ARG A 25 -9.61 -8.30 36.24
CA ARG A 25 -9.60 -9.68 36.76
C ARG A 25 -8.89 -10.64 35.78
N VAL A 26 -9.14 -10.51 34.50
CA VAL A 26 -8.44 -11.29 33.46
C VAL A 26 -6.93 -11.01 33.52
N PHE A 27 -6.52 -9.74 33.60
CA PHE A 27 -5.12 -9.36 33.68
C PHE A 27 -4.45 -9.89 34.95
N ALA A 28 -5.11 -9.82 36.11
CA ALA A 28 -4.59 -10.35 37.36
C ALA A 28 -4.36 -11.87 37.31
N ALA A 29 -5.14 -12.61 36.51
CA ALA A 29 -5.02 -14.05 36.35
C ALA A 29 -4.00 -14.48 35.28
N SER A 30 -3.75 -13.61 34.26
CA SER A 30 -3.03 -14.00 33.04
C SER A 30 -1.66 -13.32 32.86
N LEU A 31 -1.40 -12.21 33.55
CA LEU A 31 -0.17 -11.43 33.39
C LEU A 31 0.81 -11.67 34.54
N ASP A 32 2.09 -11.78 34.21
CA ASP A 32 3.15 -11.62 35.19
C ASP A 32 3.29 -10.17 35.66
N ALA A 33 4.09 -9.94 36.69
CA ALA A 33 4.26 -8.62 37.31
C ALA A 33 4.79 -7.55 36.32
N ALA A 34 5.67 -7.93 35.40
CA ALA A 34 6.23 -7.00 34.42
C ALA A 34 5.19 -6.55 33.40
N ASN A 35 4.41 -7.50 32.87
CA ASN A 35 3.35 -7.22 31.90
C ASN A 35 2.14 -6.52 32.57
N ALA A 36 1.82 -6.86 33.83
CA ALA A 36 0.83 -6.16 34.63
C ALA A 36 1.20 -4.67 34.84
N ALA A 37 2.48 -4.39 35.13
CA ALA A 37 2.96 -3.02 35.26
C ALA A 37 2.89 -2.22 33.95
N LYS A 38 3.09 -2.88 32.79
CA LYS A 38 2.93 -2.24 31.49
C LYS A 38 1.47 -1.93 31.19
N ILE A 39 0.58 -2.93 31.30
CA ILE A 39 -0.84 -2.72 30.97
C ILE A 39 -1.53 -1.68 31.88
N ALA A 40 -1.05 -1.53 33.12
CA ALA A 40 -1.54 -0.51 34.05
C ALA A 40 -1.26 0.94 33.59
N LYS A 41 -0.37 1.17 32.63
CA LYS A 41 -0.11 2.48 32.04
C LYS A 41 -1.14 2.89 30.99
N ILE A 42 -1.89 1.93 30.46
CA ILE A 42 -2.94 2.19 29.45
C ILE A 42 -4.24 2.55 30.16
N SER A 43 -4.83 3.66 29.78
CA SER A 43 -6.08 4.18 30.36
C SER A 43 -7.29 4.05 29.43
N THR A 44 -7.08 3.82 28.13
CA THR A 44 -8.17 3.62 27.16
C THR A 44 -8.99 2.37 27.50
N ALA A 45 -10.13 2.56 28.17
CA ALA A 45 -10.97 1.48 28.71
C ALA A 45 -11.37 0.44 27.65
N ASP A 46 -11.78 0.89 26.46
CA ASP A 46 -12.16 0.03 25.34
C ASP A 46 -11.00 -0.87 24.87
N ALA A 47 -9.76 -0.33 24.83
CA ALA A 47 -8.58 -1.11 24.46
C ALA A 47 -8.25 -2.20 25.49
N LEU A 48 -8.35 -1.87 26.78
CA LEU A 48 -8.18 -2.85 27.86
C LEU A 48 -9.23 -3.97 27.79
N VAL A 49 -10.48 -3.62 27.56
CA VAL A 49 -11.57 -4.61 27.39
C VAL A 49 -11.32 -5.51 26.17
N LYS A 50 -10.84 -4.95 25.04
CA LYS A 50 -10.51 -5.73 23.85
C LYS A 50 -9.34 -6.68 24.08
N ILE A 51 -8.28 -6.24 24.77
CA ILE A 51 -7.14 -7.10 25.11
C ILE A 51 -7.59 -8.25 26.02
N ALA A 52 -8.40 -7.96 27.05
CA ALA A 52 -8.94 -8.99 27.95
C ALA A 52 -9.83 -9.99 27.21
N ASN A 53 -10.68 -9.52 26.28
CA ASN A 53 -11.48 -10.40 25.43
C ASN A 53 -10.61 -11.30 24.54
N ALA A 54 -9.54 -10.77 23.96
CA ALA A 54 -8.60 -11.57 23.16
C ALA A 54 -7.90 -12.66 24.01
N ILE A 55 -7.48 -12.33 25.24
CA ILE A 55 -6.91 -13.30 26.18
C ILE A 55 -7.93 -14.39 26.52
N THR A 56 -9.15 -14.01 26.87
CA THR A 56 -10.21 -14.98 27.26
C THR A 56 -10.58 -15.88 26.08
N MET A 57 -10.81 -15.31 24.89
CA MET A 57 -11.19 -16.06 23.70
C MET A 57 -10.09 -16.99 23.21
N CYS A 58 -8.86 -16.49 23.09
CA CYS A 58 -7.76 -17.25 22.47
C CYS A 58 -7.04 -18.19 23.44
N ALA A 59 -7.22 -18.02 24.76
CA ALA A 59 -6.65 -18.83 25.84
C ALA A 59 -5.12 -19.09 25.70
N PRO A 60 -4.27 -18.05 25.63
CA PRO A 60 -2.83 -18.21 25.57
C PRO A 60 -2.26 -18.69 26.91
N ASP A 61 -1.10 -19.39 26.87
CA ASP A 61 -0.38 -19.79 28.07
C ASP A 61 0.36 -18.61 28.72
N ARG A 62 0.74 -17.62 27.93
CA ARG A 62 1.46 -16.41 28.36
C ARG A 62 0.98 -15.20 27.59
N VAL A 63 1.16 -14.02 28.19
CA VAL A 63 0.90 -12.74 27.55
C VAL A 63 2.13 -11.86 27.65
N PHE A 64 2.52 -11.23 26.54
CA PHE A 64 3.64 -10.30 26.49
C PHE A 64 3.18 -8.95 25.92
N ILE A 65 3.31 -7.90 26.75
CA ILE A 65 2.99 -6.52 26.37
C ILE A 65 4.26 -5.84 25.87
N ILE A 66 4.24 -5.34 24.64
CA ILE A 66 5.37 -4.62 24.03
C ILE A 66 5.29 -3.16 24.47
N GLY A 67 6.25 -2.73 25.29
CA GLY A 67 6.44 -1.33 25.68
C GLY A 67 7.25 -0.56 24.61
N SER A 68 7.60 0.69 24.94
CA SER A 68 8.39 1.57 24.05
C SER A 68 9.89 1.30 24.06
N GLY A 69 10.37 0.49 25.00
CA GLY A 69 11.80 0.22 25.15
C GLY A 69 12.36 -0.72 24.06
N PRO A 70 13.59 -0.50 23.57
CA PRO A 70 14.22 -1.34 22.56
C PRO A 70 14.38 -2.80 22.99
N GLN A 71 14.47 -3.06 24.30
CA GLN A 71 14.55 -4.41 24.85
C GLN A 71 13.29 -5.25 24.57
N ASP A 72 12.12 -4.63 24.46
CA ASP A 72 10.88 -5.32 24.14
C ASP A 72 10.81 -5.70 22.65
N ALA A 73 11.29 -4.82 21.76
CA ALA A 73 11.43 -5.12 20.34
C ALA A 73 12.44 -6.29 20.12
N GLU A 74 13.58 -6.25 20.78
CA GLU A 74 14.57 -7.35 20.74
C GLU A 74 14.03 -8.64 21.35
N ALA A 75 13.19 -8.56 22.37
CA ALA A 75 12.51 -9.74 22.92
C ALA A 75 11.56 -10.39 21.89
N CYS A 76 10.83 -9.58 21.11
CA CYS A 76 10.00 -10.10 20.01
C CYS A 76 10.84 -10.83 18.96
N ARG A 77 11.96 -10.22 18.52
CA ARG A 77 12.90 -10.84 17.58
C ARG A 77 13.44 -12.17 18.11
N ARG A 78 13.88 -12.19 19.36
CA ARG A 78 14.38 -13.41 20.00
C ARG A 78 13.30 -14.49 20.10
N MET A 79 12.06 -14.14 20.50
CA MET A 79 10.95 -15.09 20.56
C MET A 79 10.62 -15.67 19.18
N SER A 80 10.72 -14.89 18.11
CA SER A 80 10.51 -15.36 16.73
C SER A 80 11.58 -16.39 16.32
N LEU A 81 12.84 -16.14 16.65
CA LEU A 81 13.94 -17.07 16.41
C LEU A 81 13.80 -18.36 17.24
N GLU A 82 13.47 -18.26 18.53
CA GLU A 82 13.27 -19.39 19.44
C GLU A 82 12.07 -20.26 19.02
N ALA A 83 11.01 -19.64 18.49
CA ALA A 83 9.84 -20.35 17.96
C ALA A 83 10.07 -20.96 16.57
N GLY A 84 11.20 -20.66 15.92
CA GLY A 84 11.49 -21.10 14.55
C GLY A 84 10.63 -20.42 13.49
N GLU A 85 9.97 -19.31 13.82
CA GLU A 85 9.24 -18.50 12.86
C GLU A 85 10.22 -17.75 11.93
N GLU A 86 11.40 -17.42 12.42
CA GLU A 86 12.51 -16.87 11.67
C GLU A 86 13.79 -17.69 11.89
N CYS A 87 14.67 -17.68 10.89
CA CYS A 87 16.02 -18.25 10.98
C CYS A 87 17.06 -17.15 10.77
N PRO A 88 18.19 -17.13 11.52
CA PRO A 88 19.23 -16.15 11.28
C PRO A 88 19.95 -16.43 9.96
N LEU A 89 20.42 -15.38 9.29
CA LEU A 89 21.23 -15.45 8.08
C LEU A 89 22.69 -15.11 8.37
N ALA A 90 23.58 -15.30 7.37
CA ALA A 90 25.01 -15.04 7.50
C ALA A 90 25.31 -13.57 7.80
N MET A 91 24.54 -12.67 7.22
CA MET A 91 24.67 -11.24 7.50
C MET A 91 24.03 -10.92 8.86
N LYS A 92 24.79 -10.23 9.70
CA LYS A 92 24.31 -9.81 11.02
C LYS A 92 22.99 -9.04 10.89
N ASP A 93 22.05 -9.33 11.80
CA ASP A 93 20.72 -8.73 11.90
C ASP A 93 19.78 -9.03 10.70
N HIS A 94 20.17 -9.96 9.83
CA HIS A 94 19.30 -10.50 8.80
C HIS A 94 18.66 -11.82 9.28
N THR A 95 17.35 -11.96 9.03
CA THR A 95 16.58 -13.16 9.30
C THR A 95 15.77 -13.59 8.08
N LEU A 96 15.33 -14.83 8.05
CA LEU A 96 14.53 -15.42 6.99
C LEU A 96 13.28 -16.07 7.57
N HIS A 97 12.13 -15.74 6.98
CA HIS A 97 10.83 -16.36 7.22
C HIS A 97 10.34 -17.08 5.97
N PHE A 98 9.72 -18.25 6.14
CA PHE A 98 8.98 -18.93 5.07
C PHE A 98 7.49 -18.98 5.42
N ASP A 99 6.66 -18.40 4.55
CA ASP A 99 5.21 -18.60 4.59
C ASP A 99 4.84 -20.01 4.17
N LEU A 100 3.64 -20.45 4.55
CA LEU A 100 3.11 -21.73 4.09
C LEU A 100 2.98 -21.74 2.56
N PRO A 101 3.22 -22.90 1.89
CA PRO A 101 3.17 -22.99 0.43
C PRO A 101 1.86 -22.51 -0.20
N GLU A 102 0.75 -22.66 0.52
CA GLU A 102 -0.59 -22.29 0.08
C GLU A 102 -0.95 -20.84 0.44
N ASP A 103 -0.15 -20.17 1.27
CA ASP A 103 -0.40 -18.80 1.77
C ASP A 103 0.82 -17.90 1.53
N GLN A 104 1.21 -17.71 0.27
CA GLN A 104 2.34 -16.85 -0.13
C GLN A 104 1.89 -15.57 -0.84
N GLY A 105 0.64 -15.19 -0.66
CA GLY A 105 0.05 -13.98 -1.24
C GLY A 105 -1.28 -13.64 -0.58
N ARG A 106 -1.94 -12.59 -1.06
CA ARG A 106 -3.26 -12.19 -0.53
C ARG A 106 -4.32 -13.23 -0.87
N MET A 107 -4.97 -13.77 0.13
CA MET A 107 -6.08 -14.72 0.01
C MET A 107 -7.39 -13.95 -0.21
N VAL A 108 -7.58 -13.41 -1.40
CA VAL A 108 -8.75 -12.58 -1.76
C VAL A 108 -10.05 -13.34 -1.52
N ASP A 109 -10.08 -14.63 -1.88
CA ASP A 109 -11.25 -15.49 -1.74
C ASP A 109 -11.63 -15.83 -0.29
N GLN A 110 -10.72 -15.63 0.65
CA GLN A 110 -10.89 -15.92 2.07
C GLN A 110 -10.96 -14.65 2.93
N THR A 111 -11.00 -13.47 2.28
CA THR A 111 -11.13 -12.17 2.95
C THR A 111 -12.56 -11.66 2.82
N TYR A 112 -13.21 -11.43 3.96
CA TYR A 112 -14.61 -11.01 4.04
C TYR A 112 -14.75 -9.72 4.83
N TYR A 113 -15.61 -8.84 4.34
CA TYR A 113 -16.14 -7.73 5.15
C TYR A 113 -17.35 -8.22 5.96
N ILE A 114 -17.32 -7.99 7.27
CA ILE A 114 -18.47 -8.24 8.13
C ILE A 114 -19.48 -7.13 7.90
N THR A 115 -20.71 -7.50 7.55
CA THR A 115 -21.78 -6.56 7.25
C THR A 115 -22.99 -6.80 8.13
N ASN A 116 -23.70 -5.72 8.41
CA ASN A 116 -25.07 -5.79 8.95
C ASN A 116 -26.05 -6.01 7.78
N GLU A 117 -27.33 -6.28 8.11
CA GLU A 117 -28.37 -6.37 7.10
C GLU A 117 -28.45 -5.07 6.29
N ASN A 118 -28.64 -5.21 4.97
CA ASN A 118 -28.73 -4.09 4.02
C ASN A 118 -27.46 -3.21 3.90
N GLU A 119 -26.33 -3.63 4.48
CA GLU A 119 -25.06 -2.95 4.27
C GLU A 119 -24.42 -3.42 2.97
N GLU A 120 -24.00 -2.46 2.15
CA GLU A 120 -23.33 -2.73 0.88
C GLU A 120 -21.83 -2.51 0.98
N VAL A 121 -21.10 -3.29 0.21
CA VAL A 121 -19.65 -3.22 0.05
C VAL A 121 -19.30 -3.07 -1.43
N SER A 122 -18.03 -2.82 -1.71
CA SER A 122 -17.50 -2.82 -3.07
C SER A 122 -17.88 -4.10 -3.82
N SER A 123 -18.22 -3.98 -5.10
CA SER A 123 -18.46 -5.14 -5.98
C SER A 123 -17.24 -6.05 -6.15
N LEU A 124 -16.05 -5.57 -5.76
CA LEU A 124 -14.79 -6.32 -5.76
C LEU A 124 -14.53 -7.05 -4.44
N ALA A 125 -15.41 -6.89 -3.44
CA ALA A 125 -15.24 -7.41 -2.09
C ALA A 125 -16.22 -8.54 -1.79
N LYS A 126 -15.79 -9.50 -0.97
CA LYS A 126 -16.70 -10.49 -0.39
C LYS A 126 -17.26 -9.98 0.92
N LYS A 127 -18.50 -10.31 1.23
CA LYS A 127 -19.15 -9.98 2.49
C LYS A 127 -19.71 -11.22 3.18
N MET A 128 -19.82 -11.14 4.49
CA MET A 128 -20.48 -12.13 5.34
C MET A 128 -21.33 -11.40 6.38
N LEU A 129 -22.52 -11.90 6.63
CA LEU A 129 -23.39 -11.32 7.67
C LEU A 129 -22.75 -11.48 9.05
N ARG A 130 -22.96 -10.49 9.92
CA ARG A 130 -22.38 -10.44 11.27
C ARG A 130 -22.65 -11.69 12.10
N ALA A 131 -23.87 -12.23 12.02
CA ALA A 131 -24.23 -13.45 12.75
C ALA A 131 -23.41 -14.67 12.27
N GLU A 132 -23.25 -14.83 10.96
CA GLU A 132 -22.46 -15.92 10.38
C GLU A 132 -20.96 -15.76 10.72
N ALA A 133 -20.43 -14.54 10.63
CA ALA A 133 -19.06 -14.23 10.99
C ALA A 133 -18.79 -14.48 12.49
N LEU A 134 -19.73 -14.12 13.38
CA LEU A 134 -19.65 -14.38 14.80
C LEU A 134 -19.50 -15.88 15.09
N GLU A 135 -20.36 -16.70 14.49
CA GLU A 135 -20.31 -18.16 14.69
C GLU A 135 -19.02 -18.76 14.15
N TYR A 136 -18.55 -18.30 12.99
CA TYR A 136 -17.28 -18.78 12.42
C TYR A 136 -16.08 -18.38 13.29
N ILE A 137 -16.01 -17.13 13.74
CA ILE A 137 -14.93 -16.62 14.60
C ILE A 137 -14.94 -17.36 15.94
N ARG A 138 -16.12 -17.56 16.56
CA ARG A 138 -16.27 -18.34 17.78
C ARG A 138 -15.74 -19.76 17.61
N ALA A 139 -16.15 -20.46 16.56
CA ALA A 139 -15.72 -21.83 16.31
C ALA A 139 -14.22 -22.00 16.01
N THR A 140 -13.58 -20.96 15.48
CA THR A 140 -12.20 -21.05 14.97
C THR A 140 -11.16 -20.37 15.85
N MET A 141 -11.53 -19.34 16.61
CA MET A 141 -10.61 -18.60 17.47
C MET A 141 -10.67 -18.99 18.95
N ASP A 142 -11.69 -19.75 19.37
CA ASP A 142 -11.73 -20.26 20.73
C ASP A 142 -10.55 -21.17 21.02
N GLY A 143 -9.69 -20.74 21.95
CA GLY A 143 -8.49 -21.46 22.36
C GLY A 143 -7.39 -21.59 21.29
N ILE A 144 -7.43 -20.81 20.19
CA ILE A 144 -6.47 -20.90 19.07
C ILE A 144 -5.02 -20.62 19.48
N MET A 145 -4.80 -19.97 20.64
CA MET A 145 -3.48 -19.64 21.15
C MET A 145 -3.03 -20.53 22.33
N LYS A 146 -3.69 -21.64 22.61
CA LYS A 146 -3.25 -22.61 23.63
C LYS A 146 -1.83 -23.10 23.29
N GLY A 147 -0.96 -23.14 24.29
CA GLY A 147 0.46 -23.47 24.13
C GLY A 147 1.33 -22.33 23.61
N LYS A 148 0.77 -21.13 23.39
CA LYS A 148 1.47 -19.99 22.79
C LYS A 148 1.53 -18.78 23.71
N THR A 149 2.35 -17.80 23.31
CA THR A 149 2.37 -16.45 23.89
C THR A 149 1.51 -15.54 23.05
N LEU A 150 0.56 -14.83 23.66
CA LEU A 150 -0.16 -13.72 23.05
C LEU A 150 0.67 -12.45 23.23
N LEU A 151 1.06 -11.81 22.13
CA LEU A 151 1.80 -10.56 22.10
C LEU A 151 0.85 -9.40 21.82
N VAL A 152 1.05 -8.28 22.52
CA VAL A 152 0.24 -7.05 22.35
C VAL A 152 1.17 -5.89 22.02
N GLY A 153 0.97 -5.24 20.88
CA GLY A 153 1.71 -4.07 20.44
C GLY A 153 0.79 -2.88 20.17
N PHE A 154 1.31 -1.68 20.44
CA PHE A 154 0.63 -0.41 20.26
C PHE A 154 1.37 0.42 19.21
N TYR A 155 0.75 0.62 18.06
CA TYR A 155 1.40 1.25 16.90
C TYR A 155 0.63 2.48 16.43
N ASN A 156 1.31 3.37 15.72
CA ASN A 156 0.67 4.51 15.05
C ASN A 156 0.91 4.46 13.55
N ARG A 157 -0.14 4.66 12.80
CA ARG A 157 -0.12 4.82 11.36
C ARG A 157 0.06 6.30 11.01
N GLY A 158 1.30 6.75 11.06
CA GLY A 158 1.74 8.12 10.86
C GLY A 158 2.53 8.67 12.06
N PRO A 159 3.11 9.89 11.95
CA PRO A 159 3.78 10.57 13.04
C PRO A 159 2.85 10.85 14.23
N VAL A 160 3.38 10.78 15.44
CA VAL A 160 2.64 11.16 16.66
C VAL A 160 2.20 12.62 16.56
N GLY A 161 0.92 12.88 16.84
CA GLY A 161 0.32 14.23 16.79
C GLY A 161 -0.14 14.68 15.39
N ALA A 162 0.15 13.97 14.31
CA ALA A 162 -0.30 14.37 12.99
C ALA A 162 -1.81 14.16 12.80
N GLN A 163 -2.49 15.11 12.14
CA GLN A 163 -3.94 15.07 11.92
C GLN A 163 -4.38 13.76 11.25
N GLY A 164 -3.65 13.31 10.23
CA GLY A 164 -3.97 12.09 9.50
C GLY A 164 -3.55 10.78 10.19
N SER A 165 -2.85 10.84 11.32
CA SER A 165 -2.36 9.63 12.00
C SER A 165 -3.46 8.95 12.80
N ILE A 166 -3.47 7.61 12.75
CA ILE A 166 -4.47 6.78 13.45
C ILE A 166 -3.73 5.66 14.18
N PRO A 167 -3.89 5.52 15.51
CA PRO A 167 -3.27 4.44 16.26
C PRO A 167 -3.94 3.08 15.97
N ALA A 168 -3.20 2.01 16.25
CA ALA A 168 -3.66 0.65 16.07
C ALA A 168 -3.13 -0.27 17.17
N LEU A 169 -4.02 -1.11 17.68
CA LEU A 169 -3.72 -2.22 18.57
C LEU A 169 -3.47 -3.47 17.71
N MET A 170 -2.35 -4.14 17.94
CA MET A 170 -1.99 -5.41 17.29
C MET A 170 -1.86 -6.50 18.33
N ILE A 171 -2.65 -7.56 18.20
CA ILE A 171 -2.65 -8.73 19.06
C ILE A 171 -2.36 -9.96 18.20
N SER A 172 -1.32 -10.71 18.51
CA SER A 172 -0.93 -11.88 17.71
C SER A 172 -0.26 -12.96 18.55
N SER A 173 -0.39 -14.21 18.11
CA SER A 173 0.41 -15.32 18.63
C SER A 173 1.74 -15.52 17.90
N SER A 174 2.04 -14.72 16.88
CA SER A 174 3.28 -14.81 16.10
C SER A 174 4.24 -13.68 16.48
N ALA A 175 5.41 -14.06 16.99
CA ALA A 175 6.47 -13.12 17.33
C ALA A 175 7.08 -12.49 16.07
N TYR A 176 7.17 -13.22 14.95
CA TYR A 176 7.56 -12.68 13.64
C TYR A 176 6.68 -11.50 13.22
N VAL A 177 5.36 -11.61 13.41
CA VAL A 177 4.41 -10.53 13.05
C VAL A 177 4.70 -9.26 13.84
N LEU A 178 4.95 -9.37 15.15
CA LEU A 178 5.24 -8.21 15.99
C LEU A 178 6.68 -7.69 15.77
N HIS A 179 7.64 -8.56 15.46
CA HIS A 179 8.98 -8.16 15.04
C HIS A 179 8.93 -7.34 13.75
N SER A 180 8.24 -7.82 12.73
CA SER A 180 8.03 -7.08 11.49
C SER A 180 7.27 -5.75 11.74
N ALA A 181 6.26 -5.75 12.63
CA ALA A 181 5.53 -4.52 12.98
C ALA A 181 6.42 -3.48 13.67
N ASN A 182 7.36 -3.90 14.52
CA ASN A 182 8.32 -3.00 15.17
C ASN A 182 9.28 -2.32 14.17
N ILE A 183 9.60 -2.98 13.06
CA ILE A 183 10.41 -2.39 11.98
C ILE A 183 9.57 -1.42 11.11
N LEU A 184 8.29 -1.74 10.88
CA LEU A 184 7.45 -1.04 9.91
C LEU A 184 6.67 0.13 10.51
N TYR A 185 6.37 0.14 11.80
CA TYR A 185 5.46 1.11 12.42
C TYR A 185 6.06 1.78 13.64
N ARG A 186 5.57 2.99 13.92
CA ARG A 186 5.93 3.74 15.13
C ARG A 186 5.27 3.09 16.34
N ASN A 187 6.07 2.63 17.30
CA ASN A 187 5.56 2.20 18.59
C ASN A 187 5.08 3.42 19.38
N VAL A 188 3.86 3.38 19.87
CA VAL A 188 3.22 4.48 20.62
C VAL A 188 2.69 4.03 21.97
N PHE A 189 3.27 2.97 22.54
CA PHE A 189 2.84 2.47 23.86
C PHE A 189 2.69 3.58 24.91
N ASP A 190 3.65 4.50 25.03
CA ASP A 190 3.64 5.55 26.04
C ASP A 190 2.66 6.71 25.74
N CYS A 191 2.13 6.80 24.53
CA CYS A 191 1.20 7.86 24.11
C CYS A 191 -0.03 7.34 23.37
N PHE A 192 -0.31 6.03 23.45
CA PHE A 192 -1.44 5.42 22.77
C PHE A 192 -2.77 6.08 23.15
N ASP A 193 -2.98 6.34 24.43
CA ASP A 193 -4.21 6.93 24.94
C ASP A 193 -4.46 8.32 24.35
N SER A 194 -3.44 9.19 24.36
CA SER A 194 -3.53 10.53 23.79
C SER A 194 -3.70 10.52 22.26
N GLU A 195 -3.06 9.58 21.57
CA GLU A 195 -3.24 9.42 20.12
C GLU A 195 -4.65 8.89 19.77
N ALA A 196 -5.19 7.95 20.55
CA ALA A 196 -6.55 7.45 20.38
C ALA A 196 -7.60 8.54 20.64
N GLU A 197 -7.40 9.37 21.67
CA GLU A 197 -8.25 10.52 21.96
C GLU A 197 -8.17 11.57 20.84
N ARG A 198 -6.97 11.94 20.41
CA ARG A 198 -6.75 12.91 19.31
C ARG A 198 -7.39 12.46 18.01
N ALA A 199 -7.21 11.19 17.63
CA ALA A 199 -7.77 10.64 16.39
C ALA A 199 -9.29 10.39 16.49
N GLY A 200 -9.83 10.27 17.70
CA GLY A 200 -11.22 9.88 17.98
C GLY A 200 -11.54 8.43 17.61
N VAL A 201 -10.50 7.66 17.25
CA VAL A 201 -10.60 6.26 16.78
C VAL A 201 -9.25 5.57 16.88
N TYR A 202 -9.25 4.26 17.03
CA TYR A 202 -8.10 3.41 16.80
C TYR A 202 -8.56 2.09 16.14
N PHE A 203 -7.64 1.41 15.47
CA PHE A 203 -7.91 0.13 14.82
C PHE A 203 -7.47 -1.03 15.71
N THR A 204 -8.17 -2.16 15.63
CA THR A 204 -7.82 -3.38 16.37
C THR A 204 -7.54 -4.51 15.40
N ASN A 205 -6.48 -5.26 15.66
CA ASN A 205 -6.08 -6.40 14.86
C ASN A 205 -5.83 -7.60 15.76
N LEU A 206 -6.50 -8.71 15.49
CA LEU A 206 -6.31 -9.97 16.21
C LEU A 206 -5.94 -11.06 15.22
N HIS A 207 -4.78 -11.69 15.44
CA HIS A 207 -4.18 -12.67 14.54
C HIS A 207 -3.68 -13.91 15.25
N SER A 208 -3.88 -15.07 14.65
CA SER A 208 -3.16 -16.30 14.99
C SER A 208 -2.97 -17.18 13.77
N GLN A 209 -1.78 -17.75 13.62
CA GLN A 209 -1.47 -18.74 12.59
C GLN A 209 -2.04 -20.14 12.91
N GLY A 210 -2.75 -20.33 14.04
CA GLY A 210 -3.19 -21.64 14.46
C GLY A 210 -2.01 -22.59 14.71
N SER A 211 -2.03 -23.80 14.16
CA SER A 211 -0.90 -24.74 14.27
C SER A 211 0.32 -24.34 13.42
N GLY A 212 0.16 -23.42 12.47
CA GLY A 212 1.19 -23.06 11.49
C GLY A 212 1.46 -24.15 10.46
N ARG A 213 0.47 -25.00 10.14
CA ARG A 213 0.57 -26.13 9.21
C ARG A 213 -0.44 -25.99 8.07
N SER A 214 -0.11 -26.55 6.90
CA SER A 214 -0.96 -26.54 5.70
C SER A 214 -2.35 -27.14 5.93
N GLU A 215 -2.51 -28.06 6.89
CA GLU A 215 -3.81 -28.64 7.26
C GLU A 215 -4.83 -27.63 7.80
N ASP A 216 -4.36 -26.47 8.29
CA ASP A 216 -5.22 -25.39 8.77
C ASP A 216 -5.68 -24.42 7.67
N ILE A 217 -5.03 -24.42 6.50
CA ILE A 217 -5.35 -23.51 5.39
C ILE A 217 -6.83 -23.52 4.96
N PRO A 218 -7.55 -24.66 4.94
CA PRO A 218 -8.99 -24.65 4.64
C PRO A 218 -9.83 -23.82 5.63
N LYS A 219 -9.34 -23.62 6.87
CA LYS A 219 -9.97 -22.81 7.91
C LYS A 219 -9.53 -21.34 7.86
N ALA A 220 -8.49 -21.01 7.05
CA ALA A 220 -7.94 -19.67 6.99
C ALA A 220 -8.99 -18.66 6.52
N ARG A 221 -9.18 -17.59 7.29
CA ARG A 221 -10.08 -16.47 6.97
C ARG A 221 -9.52 -15.16 7.51
N ILE A 222 -9.84 -14.10 6.80
CA ILE A 222 -9.63 -12.73 7.26
C ILE A 222 -11.00 -12.04 7.28
N PHE A 223 -11.42 -11.60 8.44
CA PHE A 223 -12.64 -10.82 8.62
C PHE A 223 -12.31 -9.38 8.95
N MET A 224 -12.98 -8.47 8.26
CA MET A 224 -12.83 -7.03 8.45
C MET A 224 -14.16 -6.46 8.99
N ASP A 225 -14.23 -6.25 10.30
CA ASP A 225 -15.39 -5.62 10.91
C ASP A 225 -15.31 -4.10 10.77
N ARG A 226 -15.99 -3.58 9.76
CA ARG A 226 -16.01 -2.15 9.43
C ARG A 226 -16.69 -1.31 10.51
N SER A 227 -17.72 -1.85 11.16
CA SER A 227 -18.47 -1.14 12.20
C SER A 227 -17.69 -0.98 13.49
N TRP A 228 -16.76 -1.90 13.78
CA TRP A 228 -15.94 -1.91 15.00
C TRP A 228 -14.46 -1.67 14.73
N PHE A 229 -14.07 -1.44 13.46
CA PHE A 229 -12.68 -1.29 13.04
C PHE A 229 -11.76 -2.39 13.59
N THR A 230 -12.25 -3.62 13.55
CA THR A 230 -11.55 -4.79 14.06
C THR A 230 -11.28 -5.77 12.92
N THR A 231 -10.03 -6.19 12.77
CA THR A 231 -9.62 -7.26 11.86
C THR A 231 -9.40 -8.54 12.66
N PHE A 232 -10.01 -9.64 12.21
CA PHE A 232 -9.73 -10.99 12.69
C PHE A 232 -9.02 -11.76 11.57
N SER A 233 -7.88 -12.35 11.88
CA SER A 233 -7.14 -13.21 10.95
C SER A 233 -6.76 -14.50 11.64
N MET A 234 -7.23 -15.60 11.11
CA MET A 234 -7.00 -16.93 11.68
C MET A 234 -6.42 -17.87 10.65
N TYR A 235 -5.47 -18.69 11.08
CA TYR A 235 -4.78 -19.71 10.28
C TYR A 235 -4.05 -19.17 9.04
N CYS A 236 -3.70 -17.88 9.03
CA CYS A 236 -2.97 -17.23 7.95
C CYS A 236 -1.52 -16.97 8.36
N SER A 237 -0.57 -17.23 7.48
CA SER A 237 0.82 -16.81 7.60
C SER A 237 1.03 -15.45 6.89
N TYR A 238 1.18 -15.44 5.58
CA TYR A 238 1.37 -14.22 4.79
C TYR A 238 0.16 -13.27 4.84
N ALA A 239 -1.05 -13.78 4.55
CA ALA A 239 -2.23 -12.93 4.42
C ALA A 239 -2.71 -12.33 5.74
N GLY A 240 -2.29 -12.89 6.86
CA GLY A 240 -2.68 -12.46 8.20
C GLY A 240 -1.57 -11.80 9.01
N ASN A 241 -0.39 -11.60 8.46
CA ASN A 241 0.76 -11.03 9.18
C ASN A 241 0.66 -9.49 9.32
N THR A 242 1.76 -8.78 9.31
CA THR A 242 1.83 -7.30 9.38
C THR A 242 0.98 -6.59 8.33
N LEU A 243 0.52 -7.29 7.28
CA LEU A 243 -0.41 -6.73 6.30
C LEU A 243 -1.73 -6.28 6.94
N MET A 244 -2.09 -6.76 8.13
CA MET A 244 -3.26 -6.26 8.87
C MET A 244 -3.10 -4.77 9.22
N LEU A 245 -1.95 -4.38 9.82
CA LEU A 245 -1.64 -2.98 10.10
C LEU A 245 -1.51 -2.15 8.81
N LYS A 246 -0.99 -2.75 7.74
CA LYS A 246 -0.78 -2.11 6.45
C LYS A 246 -2.07 -2.03 5.64
N LYS A 247 -2.46 -3.11 4.99
CA LYS A 247 -3.57 -3.16 4.04
C LYS A 247 -4.93 -3.36 4.72
N GLY A 248 -4.97 -4.05 5.86
CA GLY A 248 -6.17 -4.21 6.66
C GLY A 248 -6.66 -2.87 7.20
N ASN A 249 -5.83 -2.20 7.97
CA ASN A 249 -6.18 -0.90 8.55
C ASN A 249 -6.30 0.22 7.51
N HIS A 250 -5.63 0.09 6.36
CA HIS A 250 -5.84 1.01 5.25
C HIS A 250 -7.31 1.01 4.77
N ARG A 251 -7.95 -0.16 4.70
CA ARG A 251 -9.37 -0.27 4.34
C ARG A 251 -10.27 0.50 5.32
N PHE A 252 -10.00 0.41 6.61
CA PHE A 252 -10.73 1.19 7.62
C PHE A 252 -10.47 2.69 7.50
N ALA A 253 -9.24 3.09 7.19
CA ALA A 253 -8.92 4.49 6.93
C ALA A 253 -9.63 5.02 5.67
N VAL A 254 -9.79 4.20 4.62
CA VAL A 254 -10.61 4.55 3.44
C VAL A 254 -12.06 4.77 3.84
N ASP A 255 -12.67 3.89 4.65
CA ASP A 255 -14.04 4.07 5.13
C ASP A 255 -14.21 5.36 5.97
N LEU A 256 -13.26 5.67 6.84
CA LEU A 256 -13.27 6.93 7.60
C LEU A 256 -13.29 8.15 6.66
N CYS A 257 -12.44 8.16 5.63
CA CYS A 257 -12.37 9.25 4.68
C CYS A 257 -13.62 9.33 3.80
N THR A 258 -14.16 8.19 3.37
CA THR A 258 -15.35 8.15 2.51
C THR A 258 -16.61 8.62 3.22
N TYR A 259 -16.80 8.26 4.49
CA TYR A 259 -18.07 8.50 5.18
C TYR A 259 -18.01 9.59 6.25
N TYR A 260 -16.90 9.74 6.98
CA TYR A 260 -16.85 10.58 8.18
C TYR A 260 -15.93 11.80 8.05
N ARG A 261 -14.87 11.72 7.24
CA ARG A 261 -13.87 12.78 7.05
C ARG A 261 -13.83 13.28 5.59
N ARG A 262 -14.88 13.00 4.85
CA ARG A 262 -15.03 13.44 3.46
C ARG A 262 -14.86 14.96 3.34
N GLU A 263 -14.43 15.44 2.19
CA GLU A 263 -14.07 16.83 1.92
C GLU A 263 -12.84 17.36 2.66
N SER A 264 -12.24 16.59 3.56
CA SER A 264 -11.06 17.06 4.30
C SER A 264 -9.93 16.05 4.40
N GLU A 265 -10.20 14.75 4.25
CA GLU A 265 -9.17 13.71 4.34
C GLU A 265 -9.37 12.62 3.26
N LEU A 266 -8.23 12.05 2.80
CA LEU A 266 -8.18 10.85 1.96
C LEU A 266 -7.15 9.87 2.52
N SER A 267 -7.40 8.58 2.32
CA SER A 267 -6.44 7.51 2.58
C SER A 267 -6.18 6.76 1.28
N GLU A 268 -4.94 6.81 0.79
CA GLU A 268 -4.60 6.39 -0.56
C GLU A 268 -3.41 5.42 -0.59
N HIS A 269 -3.43 4.54 -1.59
CA HIS A 269 -2.33 3.65 -1.91
C HIS A 269 -1.28 4.41 -2.73
N MET A 270 -0.56 5.32 -2.08
CA MET A 270 0.38 6.26 -2.68
C MET A 270 1.74 6.24 -2.00
N PHE A 271 2.79 6.44 -2.79
CA PHE A 271 4.10 6.86 -2.26
C PHE A 271 4.10 8.35 -1.93
N ILE A 272 5.08 8.78 -1.12
CA ILE A 272 5.40 10.20 -0.88
C ILE A 272 6.88 10.39 -1.12
N THR A 273 7.24 11.37 -1.98
CA THR A 273 8.63 11.70 -2.28
C THR A 273 8.80 13.18 -2.60
N GLY A 274 9.97 13.73 -2.35
CA GLY A 274 10.32 15.10 -2.71
C GLY A 274 11.24 15.15 -3.94
N MET A 275 11.00 16.09 -4.82
CA MET A 275 11.87 16.45 -5.93
C MET A 275 12.58 17.76 -5.64
N THR A 276 13.86 17.85 -6.01
CA THR A 276 14.61 19.11 -5.94
C THR A 276 14.58 19.79 -7.31
N GLY A 277 13.92 20.94 -7.36
CA GLY A 277 13.85 21.81 -8.52
C GLY A 277 15.02 22.81 -8.59
N PRO A 278 14.99 23.71 -9.58
CA PRO A 278 15.97 24.79 -9.71
C PRO A 278 16.13 25.61 -8.42
N GLY A 279 17.37 26.00 -8.12
CA GLY A 279 17.68 26.76 -6.90
C GLY A 279 17.56 25.97 -5.59
N GLY A 280 17.44 24.64 -5.65
CA GLY A 280 17.32 23.79 -4.45
C GLY A 280 15.90 23.72 -3.85
N ARG A 281 14.89 24.21 -4.57
CA ARG A 281 13.50 24.17 -4.14
C ARG A 281 13.02 22.74 -3.94
N LYS A 282 12.39 22.44 -2.80
CA LYS A 282 11.80 21.16 -2.50
C LYS A 282 10.31 21.13 -2.84
N THR A 283 9.89 20.19 -3.66
CA THR A 283 8.48 19.99 -4.04
C THR A 283 8.09 18.55 -3.78
N PHE A 284 7.06 18.33 -2.94
CA PHE A 284 6.60 17.00 -2.57
C PHE A 284 5.46 16.51 -3.45
N PHE A 285 5.53 15.24 -3.75
CA PHE A 285 4.60 14.47 -4.57
C PHE A 285 3.98 13.36 -3.74
N ALA A 286 2.70 13.08 -3.96
CA ALA A 286 2.09 11.81 -3.64
C ALA A 286 1.74 11.09 -4.94
N GLY A 287 1.93 9.77 -5.01
CA GLY A 287 1.70 9.08 -6.27
C GLY A 287 1.16 7.67 -6.12
N ALA A 288 0.06 7.40 -6.83
CA ALA A 288 -0.55 6.10 -6.90
C ALA A 288 0.00 5.30 -8.09
N ALA A 289 0.41 4.07 -7.83
CA ALA A 289 0.70 3.09 -8.86
C ALA A 289 0.36 1.69 -8.34
N PRO A 290 -0.39 0.88 -9.08
CA PRO A 290 -0.61 -0.52 -8.76
C PRO A 290 0.71 -1.30 -8.69
N SER A 291 0.67 -2.47 -8.05
CA SER A 291 1.83 -3.37 -8.01
C SER A 291 2.35 -3.67 -9.43
N GLY A 292 3.66 -3.69 -9.63
CA GLY A 292 4.30 -3.88 -10.94
C GLY A 292 4.21 -2.68 -11.90
N CYS A 293 3.68 -1.52 -11.43
CA CYS A 293 3.62 -0.29 -12.22
C CYS A 293 4.65 0.76 -11.77
N GLY A 294 5.73 0.35 -11.09
CA GLY A 294 6.89 1.17 -10.77
C GLY A 294 6.72 2.11 -9.57
N LYS A 295 5.82 1.84 -8.63
CA LYS A 295 5.56 2.71 -7.47
C LYS A 295 6.81 2.94 -6.63
N THR A 296 7.47 1.88 -6.17
CA THR A 296 8.70 1.98 -5.34
C THR A 296 9.84 2.65 -6.12
N THR A 297 10.05 2.29 -7.39
CA THR A 297 11.06 2.94 -8.25
C THR A 297 10.79 4.45 -8.36
N THR A 298 9.53 4.86 -8.59
CA THR A 298 9.16 6.29 -8.67
C THR A 298 9.38 7.00 -7.33
N ALA A 299 9.05 6.36 -6.21
CA ALA A 299 9.30 6.90 -4.88
C ALA A 299 10.80 7.13 -4.62
N MET A 300 11.65 6.18 -5.02
CA MET A 300 13.10 6.19 -4.79
C MET A 300 13.87 7.16 -5.70
N VAL A 301 13.30 7.58 -6.83
CA VAL A 301 13.91 8.55 -7.76
C VAL A 301 13.97 9.96 -7.16
N GLY A 302 13.10 10.26 -6.20
CA GLY A 302 13.09 11.55 -5.51
C GLY A 302 14.36 11.81 -4.70
N SER A 303 14.65 13.08 -4.48
CA SER A 303 15.76 13.50 -3.62
C SER A 303 15.48 13.32 -2.14
N ASP A 304 14.21 13.25 -1.76
CA ASP A 304 13.72 13.17 -0.38
C ASP A 304 12.63 12.11 -0.29
N TYR A 305 13.03 10.86 -0.17
CA TYR A 305 12.11 9.75 0.03
C TYR A 305 11.43 9.85 1.40
N VAL A 306 10.10 9.65 1.45
CA VAL A 306 9.30 9.69 2.68
C VAL A 306 8.59 8.36 2.93
N GLY A 307 8.08 7.72 1.90
CA GLY A 307 7.44 6.41 1.98
C GLY A 307 6.96 5.91 0.62
N ASP A 308 6.84 4.59 0.46
CA ASP A 308 6.63 3.97 -0.85
C ASP A 308 5.23 3.41 -1.10
N ASP A 309 4.36 3.29 -0.08
CA ASP A 309 3.17 2.46 -0.24
C ASP A 309 1.84 3.12 0.13
N LEU A 310 1.76 3.81 1.26
CA LEU A 310 0.53 4.41 1.78
C LEU A 310 0.70 5.89 2.09
N ALA A 311 -0.35 6.67 1.85
CA ALA A 311 -0.44 8.06 2.24
C ALA A 311 -1.76 8.36 2.93
N GLN A 312 -1.70 9.06 4.06
CA GLN A 312 -2.84 9.70 4.67
C GLN A 312 -2.77 11.19 4.35
N LEU A 313 -3.80 11.72 3.69
CA LEU A 313 -3.84 13.08 3.18
C LEU A 313 -4.92 13.88 3.90
N TRP A 314 -4.67 15.17 4.13
CA TRP A 314 -5.67 16.09 4.66
C TRP A 314 -5.44 17.52 4.16
N ILE A 315 -6.50 18.35 4.22
CA ILE A 315 -6.42 19.78 3.95
C ILE A 315 -6.20 20.49 5.28
N ASP A 316 -5.07 21.18 5.43
CA ASP A 316 -4.75 21.91 6.66
C ASP A 316 -5.54 23.21 6.81
N ALA A 317 -5.38 23.89 7.96
CA ALA A 317 -6.09 25.15 8.25
C ALA A 317 -5.72 26.30 7.28
N GLN A 318 -4.59 26.20 6.58
CA GLN A 318 -4.14 27.16 5.57
C GLN A 318 -4.65 26.81 4.17
N GLY A 319 -5.41 25.73 4.06
CA GLY A 319 -5.94 25.22 2.79
C GLY A 319 -4.88 24.56 1.91
N THR A 320 -3.84 24.01 2.50
CA THR A 320 -2.79 23.25 1.80
C THR A 320 -3.01 21.75 1.97
N LEU A 321 -2.84 20.99 0.89
CA LEU A 321 -2.82 19.55 0.99
C LEU A 321 -1.58 19.08 1.73
N ARG A 322 -1.79 18.34 2.83
CA ARG A 322 -0.74 17.69 3.61
C ARG A 322 -0.82 16.18 3.49
N ALA A 323 0.31 15.51 3.67
CA ALA A 323 0.35 14.05 3.71
C ALA A 323 1.39 13.55 4.71
N VAL A 324 1.10 12.35 5.27
CA VAL A 324 2.06 11.54 6.03
C VAL A 324 2.09 10.13 5.50
N ASN A 325 3.26 9.49 5.61
CA ASN A 325 3.35 8.04 5.41
C ASN A 325 2.95 7.32 6.72
N PRO A 326 1.96 6.43 6.69
CA PRO A 326 1.61 5.57 7.83
C PRO A 326 2.76 4.75 8.38
N GLU A 327 3.73 4.37 7.55
CA GLU A 327 4.82 3.46 7.87
C GLU A 327 6.16 4.18 8.09
N ILE A 328 7.09 3.51 8.76
CA ILE A 328 8.51 3.93 8.88
C ILE A 328 9.48 2.93 8.27
N GLY A 329 8.95 1.95 7.56
CA GLY A 329 9.73 0.90 6.88
C GLY A 329 9.07 0.44 5.60
N ILE A 330 9.74 -0.46 4.90
CA ILE A 330 9.30 -1.07 3.65
C ILE A 330 9.00 -2.55 3.88
N PHE A 331 7.84 -2.99 3.41
CA PHE A 331 7.51 -4.39 3.14
C PHE A 331 7.43 -4.57 1.62
N GLY A 332 8.61 -4.68 0.99
CA GLY A 332 8.78 -4.59 -0.46
C GLY A 332 8.92 -5.95 -1.15
N ILE A 333 8.51 -6.04 -2.42
CA ILE A 333 8.84 -7.17 -3.29
C ILE A 333 10.33 -7.09 -3.63
N VAL A 334 11.02 -8.23 -3.56
CA VAL A 334 12.45 -8.32 -3.88
C VAL A 334 12.73 -8.79 -5.31
N GLU A 335 11.76 -9.36 -6.00
CA GLU A 335 11.88 -9.78 -7.40
C GLU A 335 12.33 -8.62 -8.29
N ASP A 336 13.32 -8.86 -9.15
CA ASP A 336 13.95 -7.89 -10.07
C ASP A 336 14.63 -6.69 -9.39
N LEU A 337 14.75 -6.68 -8.06
CA LEU A 337 15.56 -5.70 -7.36
C LEU A 337 17.05 -6.00 -7.60
N ASN A 338 17.78 -5.03 -8.16
CA ASN A 338 19.17 -5.20 -8.51
C ASN A 338 19.98 -3.90 -8.32
N LYS A 339 21.30 -4.04 -8.38
CA LYS A 339 22.24 -2.93 -8.11
C LYS A 339 22.07 -1.72 -9.04
N GLU A 340 21.69 -1.95 -10.29
CA GLU A 340 21.55 -0.88 -11.29
C GLU A 340 20.19 -0.18 -11.19
N GLY A 341 19.12 -0.96 -11.00
CA GLY A 341 17.75 -0.45 -10.97
C GLY A 341 17.35 0.17 -9.63
N ASP A 342 17.83 -0.41 -8.53
CA ASP A 342 17.38 -0.06 -7.18
C ASP A 342 18.57 0.07 -6.19
N PRO A 343 19.55 0.94 -6.46
CA PRO A 343 20.84 0.97 -5.76
C PRO A 343 20.72 1.19 -4.25
N TYR A 344 19.76 1.98 -3.80
CA TYR A 344 19.57 2.26 -2.37
C TYR A 344 19.09 1.02 -1.60
N LEU A 345 18.08 0.31 -2.12
CA LEU A 345 17.59 -0.92 -1.50
C LEU A 345 18.62 -2.05 -1.61
N TYR A 346 19.23 -2.24 -2.78
CA TYR A 346 20.27 -3.25 -2.98
C TYR A 346 21.40 -3.11 -1.97
N ARG A 347 21.81 -1.87 -1.69
CA ARG A 347 22.81 -1.57 -0.66
C ARG A 347 22.39 -2.05 0.72
N CYS A 348 21.17 -1.77 1.16
CA CYS A 348 20.63 -2.23 2.44
C CYS A 348 20.64 -3.77 2.56
N LEU A 349 20.49 -4.48 1.43
CA LEU A 349 20.43 -5.93 1.39
C LEU A 349 21.80 -6.63 1.32
N ARG A 350 22.86 -5.88 1.02
CA ARG A 350 24.21 -6.42 0.80
C ARG A 350 25.32 -5.80 1.66
N GLU A 351 25.04 -4.71 2.36
CA GLU A 351 25.96 -4.07 3.29
C GLU A 351 25.49 -4.29 4.75
N GLN A 352 26.44 -4.40 5.67
CA GLN A 352 26.13 -4.56 7.11
C GLN A 352 25.51 -3.29 7.70
N GLY A 353 24.73 -3.46 8.77
CA GLY A 353 24.20 -2.35 9.57
C GLY A 353 22.71 -2.07 9.37
N THR A 354 22.02 -2.88 8.56
CA THR A 354 20.55 -2.82 8.40
C THR A 354 19.93 -4.11 8.94
N GLU A 355 18.90 -3.99 9.76
CA GLU A 355 18.07 -5.13 10.13
C GLU A 355 17.11 -5.43 8.97
N VAL A 356 17.08 -6.70 8.50
CA VAL A 356 16.26 -7.14 7.38
C VAL A 356 15.60 -8.48 7.69
N ILE A 357 14.27 -8.53 7.58
CA ILE A 357 13.56 -9.81 7.52
C ILE A 357 13.31 -10.13 6.04
N TRP A 358 13.83 -11.26 5.60
CA TRP A 358 13.57 -11.81 4.28
C TRP A 358 12.39 -12.78 4.35
N SER A 359 11.56 -12.86 3.30
CA SER A 359 10.57 -13.92 3.19
C SER A 359 10.56 -14.55 1.81
N ASN A 360 10.46 -15.89 1.78
CA ASN A 360 10.26 -16.72 0.58
C ASN A 360 11.36 -16.61 -0.49
N VAL A 361 12.58 -16.26 -0.11
CA VAL A 361 13.77 -16.24 -0.97
C VAL A 361 14.48 -17.59 -0.97
N LEU A 362 15.48 -17.76 -1.86
CA LEU A 362 16.43 -18.89 -1.79
C LEU A 362 17.53 -18.55 -0.79
N VAL A 363 17.96 -19.52 -0.02
CA VAL A 363 19.15 -19.44 0.85
C VAL A 363 20.08 -20.63 0.57
N ASP A 364 21.38 -20.37 0.49
CA ASP A 364 22.39 -21.40 0.31
C ASP A 364 22.84 -22.06 1.62
N GLU A 365 23.78 -22.98 1.56
CA GLU A 365 24.36 -23.66 2.73
C GLU A 365 25.16 -22.74 3.67
N ASN A 366 25.56 -21.55 3.20
CA ASN A 366 26.22 -20.52 3.99
C ASN A 366 25.26 -19.49 4.56
N SER A 367 23.94 -19.72 4.46
CA SER A 367 22.89 -18.81 4.90
C SER A 367 22.90 -17.45 4.17
N ILE A 368 23.30 -17.43 2.89
CA ILE A 368 23.25 -16.23 2.03
C ILE A 368 21.94 -16.23 1.24
N PRO A 369 21.17 -15.13 1.25
CA PRO A 369 19.91 -15.03 0.52
C PRO A 369 20.12 -14.68 -0.96
N TYR A 370 19.32 -15.30 -1.86
CA TYR A 370 19.26 -15.05 -3.30
C TYR A 370 17.80 -14.91 -3.76
N TRP A 371 17.58 -14.10 -4.78
CA TRP A 371 16.26 -13.88 -5.36
C TRP A 371 16.31 -13.74 -6.88
N THR A 372 15.18 -13.93 -7.53
CA THR A 372 15.03 -13.79 -8.99
C THR A 372 15.31 -12.35 -9.41
N GLY A 373 16.16 -12.17 -10.41
CA GLY A 373 16.47 -10.85 -10.99
C GLY A 373 17.52 -10.04 -10.23
N SER A 374 18.21 -10.62 -9.23
CA SER A 374 19.29 -9.93 -8.50
C SER A 374 20.49 -9.55 -9.37
N GLY A 375 20.70 -10.25 -10.48
CA GLY A 375 21.90 -10.11 -11.31
C GLY A 375 23.13 -10.84 -10.76
N GLU A 376 23.02 -11.54 -9.63
CA GLU A 376 24.11 -12.27 -8.98
C GLU A 376 24.19 -13.73 -9.45
N PRO A 377 25.40 -14.33 -9.46
CA PRO A 377 25.55 -15.77 -9.68
C PRO A 377 24.77 -16.60 -8.65
N LEU A 378 24.00 -17.57 -9.12
CA LEU A 378 23.22 -18.44 -8.26
C LEU A 378 24.05 -19.57 -7.67
N PRO A 379 23.73 -20.06 -6.43
CA PRO A 379 24.38 -21.19 -5.82
C PRO A 379 24.05 -22.50 -6.54
N GLN A 380 24.90 -23.54 -6.37
CA GLN A 380 24.65 -24.87 -6.93
C GLN A 380 23.51 -25.62 -6.22
N LYS A 381 23.24 -25.27 -4.97
CA LYS A 381 22.13 -25.83 -4.17
C LYS A 381 21.75 -24.86 -3.04
N GLY A 382 20.53 -25.01 -2.54
CA GLY A 382 20.04 -24.26 -1.40
C GLY A 382 18.63 -24.73 -1.02
N ARG A 383 17.97 -23.93 -0.19
CA ARG A 383 16.57 -24.12 0.21
C ARG A 383 15.76 -22.87 -0.10
N ASN A 384 14.62 -23.03 -0.71
CA ASN A 384 13.67 -21.95 -0.95
C ASN A 384 12.28 -22.29 -0.37
N PHE A 385 11.27 -21.49 -0.70
CA PHE A 385 9.88 -21.65 -0.28
C PHE A 385 9.21 -22.98 -0.70
N GLN A 386 9.83 -23.76 -1.60
CA GLN A 386 9.38 -25.11 -2.00
C GLN A 386 10.32 -26.22 -1.50
N GLY A 387 11.21 -25.91 -0.57
CA GLY A 387 12.17 -26.85 -0.01
C GLY A 387 13.54 -26.80 -0.71
N GLU A 388 14.24 -27.95 -0.80
CA GLU A 388 15.56 -28.02 -1.47
C GLU A 388 15.49 -27.48 -2.90
N TRP A 389 16.53 -26.77 -3.33
CA TRP A 389 16.62 -26.14 -4.63
C TRP A 389 18.01 -26.32 -5.26
N TRP A 390 18.05 -26.51 -6.59
CA TRP A 390 19.27 -26.49 -7.41
C TRP A 390 18.94 -26.00 -8.82
N PRO A 391 19.91 -25.51 -9.62
CA PRO A 391 19.68 -25.05 -10.98
C PRO A 391 19.03 -26.13 -11.85
N GLY A 392 17.94 -25.79 -12.50
CA GLY A 392 17.18 -26.70 -13.35
C GLY A 392 16.19 -27.65 -12.63
N LYS A 393 16.04 -27.52 -11.29
CA LYS A 393 15.01 -28.27 -10.56
C LYS A 393 13.62 -28.01 -11.15
N LYS A 394 12.82 -29.07 -11.26
CA LYS A 394 11.43 -29.02 -11.71
C LYS A 394 10.49 -29.50 -10.61
N ASP A 395 9.29 -28.94 -10.59
CA ASP A 395 8.19 -29.36 -9.71
C ASP A 395 7.51 -30.66 -10.20
N LYS A 396 6.51 -31.11 -9.46
CA LYS A 396 5.70 -32.31 -9.80
C LYS A 396 4.95 -32.20 -11.14
N ASN A 397 4.81 -31.00 -11.68
CA ASN A 397 4.16 -30.74 -12.97
C ASN A 397 5.19 -30.49 -14.09
N ASN A 398 6.47 -30.83 -13.87
CA ASN A 398 7.58 -30.64 -14.80
C ASN A 398 7.87 -29.15 -15.15
N LYS A 399 7.44 -28.20 -14.30
CA LYS A 399 7.74 -26.76 -14.44
C LYS A 399 8.99 -26.40 -13.67
N PRO A 400 9.84 -25.50 -14.18
CA PRO A 400 11.01 -25.01 -13.45
C PRO A 400 10.60 -24.42 -12.09
N VAL A 401 11.29 -24.82 -11.00
CA VAL A 401 11.13 -24.19 -9.69
C VAL A 401 11.90 -22.88 -9.70
N PRO A 402 11.24 -21.71 -9.47
CA PRO A 402 11.93 -20.43 -9.46
C PRO A 402 12.92 -20.32 -8.30
N VAL A 403 13.88 -19.40 -8.42
CA VAL A 403 14.87 -19.12 -7.36
C VAL A 403 14.16 -18.67 -6.07
N SER A 404 13.29 -17.68 -6.19
CA SER A 404 12.47 -17.16 -5.09
C SER A 404 11.00 -17.16 -5.49
N ASN A 405 10.10 -17.02 -4.51
CA ASN A 405 8.70 -16.74 -4.83
C ASN A 405 8.60 -15.39 -5.55
N PRO A 406 7.79 -15.24 -6.61
CA PRO A 406 7.55 -13.94 -7.25
C PRO A 406 7.02 -12.86 -6.29
N ASN A 407 6.42 -13.26 -5.17
CA ASN A 407 5.98 -12.39 -4.09
C ASN A 407 6.94 -12.40 -2.88
N ALA A 408 8.18 -12.87 -3.05
CA ALA A 408 9.20 -12.81 -2.00
C ALA A 408 9.41 -11.36 -1.52
N ARG A 409 9.57 -11.17 -0.20
CA ARG A 409 9.58 -9.86 0.43
C ARG A 409 10.84 -9.60 1.24
N ILE A 410 11.08 -8.31 1.43
CA ILE A 410 11.99 -7.77 2.44
C ILE A 410 11.23 -6.84 3.37
N THR A 411 11.57 -6.90 4.66
CA THR A 411 11.11 -5.93 5.66
C THR A 411 12.33 -5.23 6.22
N LEU A 412 12.39 -3.91 6.10
CA LEU A 412 13.46 -3.08 6.64
C LEU A 412 12.97 -1.68 6.99
N THR A 413 13.69 -0.97 7.87
CA THR A 413 13.37 0.42 8.22
C THR A 413 13.76 1.39 7.11
N ASN A 414 12.97 2.44 6.90
CA ASN A 414 13.31 3.53 5.98
C ASN A 414 14.60 4.26 6.37
N ASP A 415 14.95 4.27 7.66
CA ASP A 415 16.18 4.90 8.18
C ASP A 415 17.47 4.34 7.55
N ALA A 416 17.42 3.12 7.00
CA ALA A 416 18.54 2.51 6.28
C ALA A 416 18.70 3.03 4.85
N ILE A 417 17.71 3.72 4.30
CA ILE A 417 17.67 4.15 2.89
C ILE A 417 18.32 5.52 2.76
N ALA A 418 19.37 5.61 1.92
CA ALA A 418 20.26 6.78 1.88
C ALA A 418 19.58 8.12 1.53
N ASN A 419 18.48 8.12 0.76
CA ASN A 419 17.72 9.32 0.43
C ASN A 419 16.45 9.50 1.29
N PHE A 420 16.30 8.73 2.38
CA PHE A 420 15.18 8.90 3.30
C PHE A 420 15.29 10.21 4.08
N ASN A 421 14.26 11.03 4.00
CA ASN A 421 14.19 12.26 4.77
C ASN A 421 13.46 12.03 6.09
N ARG A 422 14.22 11.57 7.11
CA ARG A 422 13.70 11.28 8.45
C ARG A 422 12.99 12.47 9.09
N GLN A 423 13.58 13.68 8.99
CA GLN A 423 13.02 14.88 9.61
C GLN A 423 11.59 15.11 9.13
N VAL A 424 11.40 15.05 7.82
CA VAL A 424 10.09 15.26 7.17
C VAL A 424 9.12 14.11 7.46
N ALA A 425 9.60 12.87 7.47
CA ALA A 425 8.78 11.69 7.69
C ALA A 425 8.26 11.57 9.14
N TRP A 426 8.91 12.24 10.09
CA TRP A 426 8.52 12.27 11.50
C TRP A 426 7.81 13.57 11.91
N ASP A 427 7.71 14.55 11.01
CA ASP A 427 7.05 15.82 11.30
C ASP A 427 5.51 15.64 11.38
N PRO A 428 4.88 15.96 12.53
CA PRO A 428 3.43 15.89 12.67
C PRO A 428 2.67 16.86 11.76
N ALA A 429 3.31 17.92 11.28
CA ALA A 429 2.71 18.81 10.28
C ALA A 429 2.48 18.11 8.93
N GLY A 430 3.17 17.01 8.68
CA GLY A 430 3.18 16.34 7.39
C GLY A 430 3.82 17.16 6.27
N VAL A 431 3.98 16.58 5.09
CA VAL A 431 4.56 17.27 3.94
C VAL A 431 3.49 17.98 3.10
N PRO A 432 3.76 19.19 2.59
CA PRO A 432 2.84 19.87 1.68
C PRO A 432 2.91 19.23 0.29
N ILE A 433 1.83 18.57 -0.14
CA ILE A 433 1.76 17.92 -1.45
C ILE A 433 1.39 18.94 -2.53
N LYS A 434 2.28 19.14 -3.49
CA LYS A 434 2.07 20.05 -4.62
C LYS A 434 1.55 19.34 -5.86
N VAL A 435 1.90 18.06 -6.04
CA VAL A 435 1.49 17.25 -7.19
C VAL A 435 1.05 15.87 -6.72
N ILE A 436 -0.08 15.41 -7.22
CA ILE A 436 -0.51 14.01 -7.12
C ILE A 436 -0.34 13.36 -8.48
N THR A 437 0.26 12.16 -8.52
CA THR A 437 0.42 11.39 -9.74
C THR A 437 -0.36 10.08 -9.67
N TYR A 438 -0.98 9.70 -10.78
CA TYR A 438 -1.61 8.40 -10.97
C TYR A 438 -0.92 7.66 -12.09
N SER A 439 -0.30 6.53 -11.79
CA SER A 439 0.44 5.70 -12.75
C SER A 439 -0.30 4.41 -13.03
N GLY A 440 -0.25 3.97 -14.30
CA GLY A 440 -0.77 2.69 -14.73
C GLY A 440 0.21 1.98 -15.65
N ARG A 441 -0.17 0.79 -16.13
CA ARG A 441 0.57 0.05 -17.14
C ARG A 441 -0.24 0.06 -18.43
N ASP A 442 0.09 1.00 -19.30
CA ASP A 442 -0.59 1.26 -20.57
C ASP A 442 0.43 1.21 -21.70
N SER A 443 0.28 0.21 -22.59
CA SER A 443 1.28 -0.07 -23.63
C SER A 443 1.13 0.79 -24.88
N ASP A 444 -0.02 1.42 -25.12
CA ASP A 444 -0.35 1.98 -26.42
C ASP A 444 -1.16 3.28 -26.41
N THR A 445 -1.78 3.66 -25.28
CA THR A 445 -2.82 4.70 -25.29
C THR A 445 -2.33 6.04 -24.76
N MET A 446 -2.03 6.11 -23.45
CA MET A 446 -1.78 7.37 -22.75
C MET A 446 -0.32 7.80 -22.86
N PRO A 447 -0.04 9.12 -23.00
CA PRO A 447 1.32 9.63 -23.06
C PRO A 447 2.10 9.38 -21.75
N PRO A 448 3.44 9.55 -21.74
CA PRO A 448 4.26 9.33 -20.55
C PRO A 448 3.88 10.22 -19.36
N VAL A 449 3.48 11.46 -19.61
CA VAL A 449 3.04 12.40 -18.56
C VAL A 449 2.03 13.39 -19.10
N TRP A 450 1.00 13.70 -18.32
CA TRP A 450 0.03 14.76 -18.60
C TRP A 450 -0.56 15.31 -17.29
N VAL A 451 -0.99 16.57 -17.29
CA VAL A 451 -1.62 17.22 -16.14
C VAL A 451 -3.11 17.40 -16.42
N ALA A 452 -3.95 17.06 -15.46
CA ALA A 452 -5.39 17.24 -15.54
C ALA A 452 -5.78 18.73 -15.65
N LYS A 453 -6.81 19.06 -16.41
CA LYS A 453 -7.27 20.44 -16.61
C LYS A 453 -7.82 21.11 -15.34
N ASN A 454 -8.47 20.32 -14.50
CA ASN A 454 -9.08 20.74 -13.25
C ASN A 454 -9.23 19.54 -12.29
N ALA A 455 -9.85 19.75 -11.13
CA ALA A 455 -10.04 18.72 -10.13
C ALA A 455 -10.88 17.54 -10.63
N ASP A 456 -11.94 17.79 -11.40
CA ASP A 456 -12.82 16.73 -11.92
C ASP A 456 -12.08 15.84 -12.92
N HIS A 457 -11.33 16.44 -13.86
CA HIS A 457 -10.44 15.69 -14.75
C HIS A 457 -9.38 14.92 -13.97
N GLY A 458 -8.89 15.47 -12.85
CA GLY A 458 -7.94 14.80 -11.97
C GLY A 458 -8.50 13.53 -11.33
N VAL A 459 -9.73 13.56 -10.83
CA VAL A 459 -10.40 12.36 -10.32
C VAL A 459 -10.53 11.31 -11.44
N VAL A 460 -10.88 11.74 -12.66
CA VAL A 460 -10.99 10.83 -13.82
C VAL A 460 -9.65 10.21 -14.21
N VAL A 461 -8.52 10.93 -14.09
CA VAL A 461 -7.19 10.35 -14.30
C VAL A 461 -6.97 9.17 -13.35
N GLY A 462 -7.23 9.36 -12.05
CA GLY A 462 -7.13 8.30 -11.05
C GLY A 462 -8.12 7.15 -11.27
N ALA A 463 -9.37 7.49 -11.60
CA ALA A 463 -10.44 6.53 -11.87
C ALA A 463 -10.16 5.62 -13.08
N SER A 464 -9.31 6.05 -14.02
CA SER A 464 -9.07 5.38 -15.29
C SER A 464 -7.81 4.54 -15.34
N ILE A 465 -7.16 4.25 -14.19
CA ILE A 465 -5.94 3.44 -14.15
C ILE A 465 -6.19 1.99 -14.61
N LEU A 466 -5.31 1.50 -15.46
CA LEU A 466 -5.19 0.08 -15.85
C LEU A 466 -3.89 -0.50 -15.31
N SER A 467 -3.90 -1.77 -14.89
CA SER A 467 -2.73 -2.47 -14.37
C SER A 467 -2.69 -3.92 -14.84
N ALA A 468 -1.49 -4.45 -15.00
CA ALA A 468 -1.29 -5.88 -15.15
C ALA A 468 -1.56 -6.61 -13.82
N ALA A 469 -2.07 -7.83 -13.88
CA ALA A 469 -2.14 -8.71 -12.72
C ALA A 469 -0.73 -9.04 -12.21
N THR A 470 -0.57 -9.14 -10.89
CA THR A 470 0.73 -9.37 -10.24
C THR A 470 0.69 -10.57 -9.31
N ALA A 471 1.88 -11.07 -8.91
CA ALA A 471 2.04 -12.17 -7.96
C ALA A 471 1.56 -11.85 -6.53
N THR A 472 1.17 -10.61 -6.24
CA THR A 472 0.65 -10.22 -4.91
C THR A 472 -0.73 -10.77 -4.59
N GLU A 473 -1.44 -11.29 -5.60
CA GLU A 473 -2.78 -11.88 -5.47
C GLU A 473 -2.79 -13.31 -6.01
N VAL A 474 -3.22 -14.25 -5.19
CA VAL A 474 -3.32 -15.65 -5.62
C VAL A 474 -4.40 -15.77 -6.70
N GLY A 475 -4.03 -16.34 -7.85
CA GLY A 475 -4.95 -16.61 -8.97
C GLY A 475 -5.23 -15.44 -9.92
N ALA A 476 -4.69 -14.24 -9.69
CA ALA A 476 -4.89 -13.09 -10.58
C ALA A 476 -4.20 -13.26 -11.94
N LYS A 477 -4.87 -12.88 -13.03
CA LYS A 477 -4.36 -12.96 -14.41
C LYS A 477 -4.84 -11.77 -15.26
N GLY A 478 -4.04 -11.42 -16.30
CA GLY A 478 -4.40 -10.43 -17.32
C GLY A 478 -4.18 -8.98 -16.92
N VAL A 479 -4.94 -8.06 -17.53
CA VAL A 479 -4.94 -6.62 -17.24
C VAL A 479 -6.25 -6.25 -16.57
N ASN A 480 -6.17 -5.59 -15.45
CA ASN A 480 -7.31 -5.21 -14.63
C ASN A 480 -7.45 -3.69 -14.54
N ARG A 481 -8.68 -3.21 -14.38
CA ARG A 481 -8.94 -1.86 -13.90
C ARG A 481 -8.59 -1.79 -12.42
N GLN A 482 -7.70 -0.87 -12.07
CA GLN A 482 -7.32 -0.62 -10.67
C GLN A 482 -7.41 0.88 -10.35
N PRO A 483 -8.64 1.44 -10.27
CA PRO A 483 -8.86 2.84 -9.99
C PRO A 483 -8.06 3.30 -8.78
N TRP A 484 -7.39 4.45 -8.89
CA TRP A 484 -6.53 5.07 -7.86
C TRP A 484 -5.43 4.17 -7.28
N ALA A 485 -5.16 2.98 -7.82
CA ALA A 485 -4.41 1.90 -7.20
C ALA A 485 -5.02 1.39 -5.87
N ASN A 486 -6.13 1.97 -5.42
CA ASN A 486 -6.83 1.64 -4.19
C ASN A 486 -7.89 0.52 -4.36
N SER A 487 -8.28 0.18 -5.59
CA SER A 487 -9.44 -0.70 -5.82
C SER A 487 -9.47 -1.98 -4.99
N PRO A 488 -8.35 -2.70 -4.72
CA PRO A 488 -8.36 -3.87 -3.87
C PRO A 488 -8.58 -3.57 -2.37
N PHE A 489 -8.57 -2.30 -2.00
CA PHE A 489 -8.63 -1.81 -0.62
C PHE A 489 -9.82 -0.89 -0.36
N ILE A 490 -10.71 -0.72 -1.32
CA ILE A 490 -11.95 0.06 -1.18
C ILE A 490 -13.04 -0.88 -0.63
N PRO A 491 -13.46 -0.72 0.64
CA PRO A 491 -14.49 -1.60 1.21
C PRO A 491 -15.91 -1.14 0.88
N CYS A 492 -16.12 0.17 0.70
CA CYS A 492 -17.41 0.77 0.37
C CYS A 492 -17.80 0.57 -1.10
N PRO A 493 -19.07 0.78 -1.48
CA PRO A 493 -19.47 0.88 -2.87
C PRO A 493 -18.61 1.87 -3.65
N LEU A 494 -18.25 1.52 -4.88
CA LEU A 494 -17.28 2.30 -5.64
C LEU A 494 -17.79 3.71 -5.98
N GLY A 495 -19.12 3.86 -6.16
CA GLY A 495 -19.76 5.17 -6.34
C GLY A 495 -19.61 6.09 -5.13
N ASP A 496 -19.72 5.55 -3.90
CA ASP A 496 -19.52 6.34 -2.66
C ASP A 496 -18.07 6.83 -2.56
N TYR A 497 -17.10 5.98 -2.91
CA TYR A 497 -15.69 6.35 -2.93
C TYR A 497 -15.41 7.40 -4.02
N MET A 498 -15.98 7.26 -5.23
CA MET A 498 -15.89 8.22 -6.31
C MET A 498 -16.41 9.60 -5.89
N GLU A 499 -17.58 9.63 -5.26
CA GLU A 499 -18.17 10.87 -4.75
C GLU A 499 -17.26 11.53 -3.70
N ALA A 500 -16.67 10.75 -2.78
CA ALA A 500 -15.71 11.27 -1.81
C ALA A 500 -14.47 11.90 -2.47
N GLN A 501 -13.97 11.31 -3.57
CA GLN A 501 -12.86 11.88 -4.35
C GLN A 501 -13.26 13.23 -4.99
N PHE A 502 -14.43 13.31 -5.61
CA PHE A 502 -14.92 14.57 -6.19
C PHE A 502 -15.13 15.64 -5.13
N LEU A 503 -15.72 15.30 -3.99
CA LEU A 503 -15.93 16.23 -2.89
C LEU A 503 -14.61 16.74 -2.31
N PHE A 504 -13.63 15.85 -2.13
CA PHE A 504 -12.34 16.23 -1.59
C PHE A 504 -11.59 17.18 -2.52
N PHE A 505 -11.37 16.80 -3.78
CA PHE A 505 -10.59 17.61 -4.72
C PHE A 505 -11.27 18.92 -5.12
N ASN A 506 -12.60 19.02 -5.00
CA ASN A 506 -13.36 20.26 -5.19
C ASN A 506 -13.61 21.04 -3.89
N SER A 507 -13.10 20.57 -2.76
CA SER A 507 -13.35 21.20 -1.46
C SER A 507 -12.99 22.70 -1.48
N LYS A 508 -13.89 23.51 -0.92
CA LYS A 508 -13.67 24.95 -0.72
C LYS A 508 -12.64 25.25 0.38
N LYS A 509 -12.21 24.25 1.13
CA LYS A 509 -11.14 24.38 2.12
C LYS A 509 -9.77 24.62 1.47
N PHE A 510 -9.56 24.22 0.23
CA PHE A 510 -8.33 24.51 -0.48
C PHE A 510 -8.14 25.99 -0.74
N SER A 511 -6.98 26.52 -0.38
CA SER A 511 -6.50 27.78 -0.93
C SER A 511 -6.13 27.60 -2.41
N ARG A 512 -6.06 28.71 -3.16
CA ARG A 512 -5.68 28.67 -4.59
C ARG A 512 -4.31 28.00 -4.80
N GLN A 513 -3.36 28.24 -3.91
CA GLN A 513 -2.00 27.70 -4.00
C GLN A 513 -1.83 26.36 -3.30
N GLY A 514 -2.72 26.01 -2.38
CA GLY A 514 -2.67 24.79 -1.58
C GLY A 514 -3.31 23.58 -2.26
N ARG A 515 -4.11 23.80 -3.34
CA ARG A 515 -4.67 22.70 -4.14
C ARG A 515 -3.57 22.06 -4.97
N PRO A 516 -3.43 20.73 -4.93
CA PRO A 516 -2.42 20.03 -5.73
C PRO A 516 -2.78 20.03 -7.21
N LEU A 517 -1.77 19.96 -8.08
CA LEU A 517 -1.94 19.49 -9.45
C LEU A 517 -2.17 17.98 -9.44
N ILE A 518 -2.98 17.48 -10.35
CA ILE A 518 -3.17 16.04 -10.54
C ILE A 518 -2.66 15.70 -11.94
N ALA A 519 -1.81 14.66 -12.02
CA ALA A 519 -1.14 14.25 -13.24
C ALA A 519 -1.24 12.73 -13.45
N GLY A 520 -1.24 12.31 -14.71
CA GLY A 520 -1.04 10.92 -15.08
C GLY A 520 0.41 10.64 -15.42
N LEU A 521 0.87 9.42 -15.13
CA LEU A 521 2.18 8.90 -15.52
C LEU A 521 2.02 7.54 -16.22
N ASN A 522 2.73 7.35 -17.33
CA ASN A 522 2.77 6.09 -18.05
C ASN A 522 4.13 5.91 -18.73
N TYR A 523 4.99 5.08 -18.19
CA TYR A 523 6.30 4.75 -18.78
C TYR A 523 6.38 3.31 -19.30
N PHE A 524 5.22 2.74 -19.69
CA PHE A 524 5.09 1.39 -20.21
C PHE A 524 4.71 1.32 -21.70
N LEU A 525 4.76 2.45 -22.42
CA LEU A 525 4.53 2.47 -23.86
C LEU A 525 5.48 1.51 -24.57
N VAL A 526 4.95 0.73 -25.51
CA VAL A 526 5.70 -0.25 -26.31
C VAL A 526 5.92 0.30 -27.72
N ASP A 527 7.13 0.16 -28.23
CA ASP A 527 7.55 0.73 -29.51
C ASP A 527 6.66 0.29 -30.68
N CYS A 528 6.40 -1.01 -30.83
CA CYS A 528 5.54 -1.52 -31.92
C CYS A 528 4.07 -1.08 -31.80
N ALA A 529 3.59 -0.81 -30.60
CA ALA A 529 2.25 -0.26 -30.39
C ALA A 529 2.15 1.25 -30.71
N ARG A 530 3.28 1.90 -30.93
CA ARG A 530 3.41 3.34 -31.22
C ARG A 530 4.07 3.60 -32.57
N GLY A 531 3.88 2.68 -33.53
CA GLY A 531 4.38 2.82 -34.91
C GLY A 531 5.84 2.53 -35.12
N GLY A 532 6.49 1.83 -34.19
CA GLY A 532 7.83 1.26 -34.36
C GLY A 532 7.78 -0.23 -34.67
N ASP A 533 8.96 -0.88 -34.73
CA ASP A 533 9.09 -2.28 -35.14
C ASP A 533 9.44 -3.22 -33.98
N LEU A 534 9.74 -2.70 -32.79
CA LEU A 534 10.31 -3.48 -31.69
C LEU A 534 9.30 -3.73 -30.58
N ASN A 535 9.20 -4.97 -30.14
CA ASN A 535 8.40 -5.33 -28.96
C ASN A 535 9.20 -5.07 -27.67
N LYS A 536 9.50 -3.78 -27.41
CA LYS A 536 10.19 -3.31 -26.20
C LYS A 536 9.61 -2.00 -25.73
N LEU A 537 9.93 -1.60 -24.51
CA LEU A 537 9.54 -0.30 -23.97
C LEU A 537 10.08 0.83 -24.85
N LEU A 538 9.26 1.84 -25.06
CA LEU A 538 9.60 3.04 -25.84
C LEU A 538 10.47 4.04 -25.06
N GLY A 539 10.70 3.82 -23.77
CA GLY A 539 11.54 4.59 -22.88
C GLY A 539 12.26 3.69 -21.87
N GLU A 540 12.93 4.30 -20.91
CA GLU A 540 13.65 3.61 -19.83
C GLU A 540 12.98 3.90 -18.46
N LYS A 541 13.14 3.00 -17.49
CA LYS A 541 12.60 3.22 -16.12
C LYS A 541 13.09 4.55 -15.52
N ARG A 542 14.36 4.92 -15.73
CA ARG A 542 14.94 6.16 -15.21
C ARG A 542 14.34 7.44 -15.80
N ASP A 543 13.66 7.36 -16.94
CA ASP A 543 13.00 8.52 -17.58
C ASP A 543 11.92 9.12 -16.68
N VAL A 544 11.39 8.36 -15.71
CA VAL A 544 10.43 8.87 -14.71
C VAL A 544 10.98 10.07 -13.95
N LYS A 545 12.28 10.17 -13.75
CA LYS A 545 12.91 11.34 -13.12
C LYS A 545 12.70 12.61 -13.94
N ALA A 546 12.76 12.52 -15.26
CA ALA A 546 12.47 13.66 -16.15
C ALA A 546 10.98 14.04 -16.11
N TRP A 547 10.09 13.05 -16.09
CA TRP A 547 8.63 13.31 -15.99
C TRP A 547 8.28 14.04 -14.68
N LEU A 548 8.80 13.56 -13.53
CA LEU A 548 8.59 14.24 -12.25
C LEU A 548 9.25 15.62 -12.20
N SER A 549 10.43 15.78 -12.78
CA SER A 549 11.11 17.08 -12.84
C SER A 549 10.37 18.09 -13.71
N TRP A 550 9.76 17.63 -14.84
CA TRP A 550 8.89 18.48 -15.62
C TRP A 550 7.64 18.89 -14.84
N LEU A 551 6.99 17.97 -14.14
CA LEU A 551 5.83 18.26 -13.29
C LEU A 551 6.17 19.25 -12.17
N GLU A 552 7.36 19.11 -11.56
CA GLU A 552 7.88 20.04 -10.56
C GLU A 552 7.96 21.45 -11.13
N ARG A 553 8.60 21.64 -12.28
CA ARG A 553 8.73 22.95 -12.94
C ARG A 553 7.40 23.49 -13.42
N TYR A 554 6.52 22.62 -13.94
CA TYR A 554 5.18 23.02 -14.36
C TYR A 554 4.34 23.52 -13.19
N ALA A 555 4.43 22.88 -12.03
CA ALA A 555 3.76 23.29 -10.80
C ALA A 555 4.20 24.68 -10.29
N HIS A 556 5.36 25.15 -10.72
CA HIS A 556 5.91 26.45 -10.39
C HIS A 556 5.92 27.45 -11.55
N GLY A 557 5.29 27.10 -12.69
CA GLY A 557 5.14 27.99 -13.84
C GLY A 557 6.43 28.25 -14.64
N GLU A 558 7.42 27.38 -14.53
CA GLU A 558 8.75 27.52 -15.19
C GLU A 558 8.80 26.88 -16.58
N VAL A 559 7.85 26.01 -16.91
CA VAL A 559 7.73 25.36 -18.22
C VAL A 559 6.31 25.45 -18.74
N GLY A 560 6.14 25.40 -20.07
CA GLY A 560 4.85 25.45 -20.70
C GLY A 560 4.25 24.06 -20.99
N ALA A 561 3.00 24.07 -21.48
CA ALA A 561 2.33 22.85 -21.90
C ALA A 561 1.49 23.08 -23.15
N ILE A 562 1.07 21.99 -23.80
CA ILE A 562 0.11 21.95 -24.89
C ILE A 562 -1.24 21.55 -24.28
N ASP A 563 -2.29 22.33 -24.54
CA ASP A 563 -3.66 22.01 -24.10
C ASP A 563 -4.27 20.96 -25.05
N THR A 564 -4.74 19.85 -24.48
CA THR A 564 -5.34 18.74 -25.24
C THR A 564 -6.65 18.29 -24.59
N PRO A 565 -7.51 17.53 -25.27
CA PRO A 565 -8.75 17.04 -24.66
C PRO A 565 -8.57 16.22 -23.38
N ILE A 566 -7.44 15.52 -23.21
CA ILE A 566 -7.16 14.69 -22.01
C ILE A 566 -6.38 15.43 -20.91
N GLY A 567 -5.99 16.68 -21.13
CA GLY A 567 -5.18 17.48 -20.22
C GLY A 567 -3.99 18.15 -20.89
N PHE A 568 -3.06 18.66 -20.10
CA PHE A 568 -1.88 19.39 -20.56
C PHE A 568 -0.69 18.45 -20.70
N ILE A 569 -0.02 18.45 -21.86
CA ILE A 569 1.17 17.64 -22.13
C ILE A 569 2.42 18.54 -22.30
N PRO A 570 3.65 18.03 -22.01
CA PRO A 570 4.87 18.80 -22.15
C PRO A 570 5.13 19.32 -23.58
N LYS A 571 5.69 20.51 -23.71
CA LYS A 571 6.32 20.95 -24.95
C LYS A 571 7.68 20.26 -25.14
N TYR A 572 8.04 19.97 -26.38
CA TYR A 572 9.28 19.26 -26.70
C TYR A 572 10.55 19.95 -26.15
N GLU A 573 10.67 21.26 -26.37
CA GLU A 573 11.90 21.98 -26.00
C GLU A 573 12.10 22.04 -24.49
N ASP A 574 11.02 22.19 -23.72
CA ASP A 574 11.06 22.13 -22.25
C ASP A 574 11.49 20.75 -21.78
N LEU A 575 10.88 19.69 -22.35
CA LEU A 575 11.16 18.33 -21.96
C LEU A 575 12.58 17.88 -22.33
N LYS A 576 13.07 18.25 -23.52
CA LYS A 576 14.45 18.02 -23.94
C LYS A 576 15.44 18.62 -22.94
N THR A 577 15.21 19.85 -22.51
CA THR A 577 16.04 20.53 -21.50
C THR A 577 15.99 19.81 -20.16
N VAL A 578 14.81 19.35 -19.73
CA VAL A 578 14.65 18.60 -18.48
C VAL A 578 15.40 17.26 -18.55
N PHE A 579 15.31 16.52 -19.64
CA PHE A 579 16.03 15.25 -19.81
C PHE A 579 17.56 15.44 -19.71
N ASP A 580 18.10 16.41 -20.41
CA ASP A 580 19.53 16.74 -20.34
C ASP A 580 19.98 17.05 -18.91
N GLN A 581 19.25 17.95 -18.23
CA GLN A 581 19.64 18.43 -16.91
C GLN A 581 19.44 17.42 -15.76
N THR A 582 18.45 16.51 -15.87
CA THR A 582 18.04 15.67 -14.73
C THR A 582 18.41 14.21 -14.89
N VAL A 583 18.50 13.72 -16.14
CA VAL A 583 18.84 12.34 -16.47
C VAL A 583 20.20 12.24 -17.15
N GLY A 584 20.70 13.34 -17.73
CA GLY A 584 21.93 13.36 -18.51
C GLY A 584 21.80 12.55 -19.81
N LYS A 585 20.63 12.59 -20.43
CA LYS A 585 20.28 11.78 -21.60
C LYS A 585 19.72 12.66 -22.70
N GLU A 586 20.21 12.47 -23.93
CA GLU A 586 19.60 13.08 -25.10
C GLU A 586 18.15 12.60 -25.27
N TYR A 587 17.25 13.54 -25.54
CA TYR A 587 15.84 13.26 -25.79
C TYR A 587 15.47 13.68 -27.20
N PRO A 588 15.52 12.76 -28.19
CA PRO A 588 15.35 13.12 -29.60
C PRO A 588 13.88 13.36 -29.94
N ARG A 589 13.62 14.33 -30.83
CA ARG A 589 12.27 14.69 -31.31
C ARG A 589 11.46 13.49 -31.85
N PRO A 590 12.04 12.54 -32.61
CA PRO A 590 11.29 11.34 -33.03
C PRO A 590 10.74 10.50 -31.89
N LEU A 591 11.50 10.37 -30.76
CA LEU A 591 11.03 9.67 -29.57
C LEU A 591 9.86 10.42 -28.91
N TYR A 592 10.01 11.75 -28.72
CA TYR A 592 8.94 12.62 -28.23
C TYR A 592 7.68 12.48 -29.07
N THR A 593 7.78 12.57 -30.41
CA THR A 593 6.64 12.45 -31.33
C THR A 593 5.93 11.12 -31.12
N ARG A 594 6.63 9.99 -31.06
CA ARG A 594 6.02 8.68 -30.80
C ARG A 594 5.37 8.59 -29.43
N GLN A 595 6.02 9.11 -28.39
CA GLN A 595 5.50 9.06 -27.02
C GLN A 595 4.27 9.94 -26.80
N PHE A 596 4.18 11.09 -27.45
CA PHE A 596 3.14 12.08 -27.22
C PHE A 596 2.10 12.20 -28.35
N SER A 597 2.22 11.47 -29.45
CA SER A 597 1.16 11.39 -30.48
C SER A 597 -0.11 10.78 -29.90
N PHE A 598 -1.27 11.30 -30.29
CA PHE A 598 -2.55 10.74 -29.91
C PHE A 598 -3.03 9.70 -30.92
N TYR A 599 -3.22 8.49 -30.47
CA TYR A 599 -3.94 7.41 -31.16
C TYR A 599 -5.39 7.49 -30.72
N VAL A 600 -6.16 8.35 -31.39
CA VAL A 600 -7.47 8.79 -30.91
C VAL A 600 -8.43 7.62 -30.71
N ASP A 601 -8.44 6.65 -31.60
CA ASP A 601 -9.34 5.49 -31.49
C ASP A 601 -9.03 4.63 -30.25
N ASN A 602 -7.75 4.50 -29.88
CA ASN A 602 -7.35 3.79 -28.69
C ASN A 602 -7.80 4.54 -27.42
N ILE A 603 -7.67 5.87 -27.41
CA ILE A 603 -8.11 6.69 -26.28
C ILE A 603 -9.62 6.61 -26.12
N LEU A 604 -10.38 6.72 -27.22
CA LEU A 604 -11.83 6.57 -27.22
C LEU A 604 -12.29 5.19 -26.75
N ALA A 605 -11.61 4.11 -27.20
CA ALA A 605 -11.88 2.75 -26.76
C ALA A 605 -11.63 2.58 -25.25
N ARG A 606 -10.55 3.20 -24.74
CA ARG A 606 -10.26 3.22 -23.30
C ARG A 606 -11.37 3.95 -22.51
N ILE A 607 -11.82 5.12 -22.96
CA ILE A 607 -12.92 5.84 -22.31
C ILE A 607 -14.18 4.97 -22.30
N LYS A 608 -14.54 4.36 -23.44
CA LYS A 608 -15.69 3.46 -23.53
C LYS A 608 -15.63 2.30 -22.54
N LEU A 609 -14.46 1.66 -22.41
CA LEU A 609 -14.23 0.60 -21.40
C LEU A 609 -14.54 1.07 -19.98
N GLN A 610 -14.15 2.30 -19.63
CA GLN A 610 -14.43 2.88 -18.32
C GLN A 610 -15.92 3.17 -18.15
N GLU A 611 -16.56 3.77 -19.13
CA GLU A 611 -18.00 4.06 -19.11
C GLU A 611 -18.84 2.80 -18.94
N GLU A 612 -18.54 1.74 -19.69
CA GLU A 612 -19.22 0.44 -19.58
C GLU A 612 -19.06 -0.21 -18.20
N ALA A 613 -17.88 -0.05 -17.60
CA ALA A 613 -17.61 -0.61 -16.29
C ALA A 613 -18.28 0.19 -15.16
N TYR A 614 -18.19 1.51 -15.20
CA TYR A 614 -18.80 2.39 -14.19
C TYR A 614 -20.32 2.53 -14.34
N GLY A 615 -20.85 2.46 -15.56
CA GLY A 615 -22.28 2.53 -15.83
C GLY A 615 -23.11 1.38 -15.22
N LYS A 616 -22.45 0.35 -14.71
CA LYS A 616 -23.10 -0.76 -13.97
C LYS A 616 -23.44 -0.41 -12.51
N ASP A 617 -22.82 0.63 -11.97
CA ASP A 617 -23.04 1.08 -10.59
C ASP A 617 -23.92 2.34 -10.61
N THR A 618 -25.16 2.20 -10.13
CA THR A 618 -26.15 3.29 -10.11
C THR A 618 -25.79 4.43 -9.16
N ARG A 619 -24.75 4.25 -8.30
CA ARG A 619 -24.25 5.27 -7.38
C ARG A 619 -23.16 6.14 -7.99
N MET A 620 -22.71 5.85 -9.23
CA MET A 620 -21.66 6.64 -9.86
C MET A 620 -22.09 8.09 -10.05
N PRO A 621 -21.29 9.07 -9.61
CA PRO A 621 -21.59 10.47 -9.80
C PRO A 621 -21.70 10.82 -11.30
N PRO A 622 -22.74 11.55 -11.75
CA PRO A 622 -22.90 11.96 -13.14
C PRO A 622 -21.68 12.72 -13.67
N ARG A 623 -21.01 13.49 -12.83
CA ARG A 623 -19.80 14.28 -13.15
C ARG A 623 -18.68 13.44 -13.78
N LEU A 624 -18.54 12.17 -13.42
CA LEU A 624 -17.60 11.24 -14.06
C LEU A 624 -17.87 11.14 -15.58
N PHE A 625 -19.12 10.91 -15.94
CA PHE A 625 -19.53 10.73 -17.33
C PHE A 625 -19.51 12.06 -18.11
N GLU A 626 -19.79 13.18 -17.46
CA GLU A 626 -19.67 14.51 -18.05
C GLU A 626 -18.23 14.80 -18.51
N VAL A 627 -17.24 14.43 -17.70
CA VAL A 627 -15.81 14.56 -18.06
C VAL A 627 -15.46 13.65 -19.24
N TYR A 628 -15.93 12.40 -19.25
CA TYR A 628 -15.70 11.50 -20.38
C TYR A 628 -16.33 12.05 -21.68
N GLU A 629 -17.54 12.58 -21.63
CA GLU A 629 -18.19 13.20 -22.77
C GLU A 629 -17.44 14.43 -23.29
N GLU A 630 -16.89 15.27 -22.39
CA GLU A 630 -16.06 16.41 -22.77
C GLU A 630 -14.80 15.94 -23.50
N GLN A 631 -14.09 14.94 -22.96
CA GLN A 631 -12.90 14.37 -23.58
C GLN A 631 -13.21 13.75 -24.95
N LYS A 632 -14.27 12.95 -25.06
CA LYS A 632 -14.69 12.33 -26.33
C LYS A 632 -14.96 13.38 -27.40
N ARG A 633 -15.75 14.42 -27.09
CA ARG A 633 -16.05 15.51 -28.05
C ARG A 633 -14.80 16.20 -28.56
N GLY A 634 -13.84 16.48 -27.66
CA GLY A 634 -12.55 17.08 -28.02
C GLY A 634 -11.71 16.17 -28.90
N LEU A 635 -11.60 14.89 -28.55
CA LEU A 635 -10.86 13.89 -29.32
C LEU A 635 -11.43 13.66 -30.70
N GLU A 636 -12.76 13.56 -30.82
CA GLU A 636 -13.44 13.43 -32.12
C GLU A 636 -13.27 14.66 -32.99
N ALA A 637 -13.29 15.88 -32.42
CA ALA A 637 -13.01 17.11 -33.15
C ALA A 637 -11.57 17.11 -33.71
N LEU A 638 -10.59 16.73 -32.90
CA LEU A 638 -9.20 16.58 -33.34
C LEU A 638 -9.05 15.51 -34.44
N LYS A 639 -9.73 14.36 -34.29
CA LYS A 639 -9.71 13.28 -35.30
C LYS A 639 -10.27 13.74 -36.63
N ARG A 640 -11.36 14.53 -36.63
CA ARG A 640 -11.94 15.11 -37.88
C ARG A 640 -10.98 16.08 -38.55
N ALA A 641 -10.22 16.85 -37.77
CA ALA A 641 -9.29 17.85 -38.29
C ALA A 641 -7.96 17.26 -38.77
N HIS A 642 -7.43 16.24 -38.09
CA HIS A 642 -6.05 15.80 -38.27
C HIS A 642 -5.90 14.29 -38.53
N GLY A 643 -7.01 13.52 -38.53
CA GLY A 643 -6.97 12.06 -38.70
C GLY A 643 -6.82 11.30 -37.37
N PRO A 644 -6.72 9.94 -37.42
CA PRO A 644 -6.76 9.09 -36.23
C PRO A 644 -5.46 9.08 -35.39
N VAL A 645 -4.33 9.47 -35.98
CA VAL A 645 -3.03 9.59 -35.30
C VAL A 645 -2.55 11.02 -35.43
N ILE A 646 -2.46 11.72 -34.29
CA ILE A 646 -2.20 13.15 -34.24
C ILE A 646 -0.87 13.40 -33.54
N PRO A 647 0.15 13.90 -34.25
CA PRO A 647 1.44 14.24 -33.63
C PRO A 647 1.31 15.49 -32.73
N PRO A 648 2.21 15.67 -31.75
CA PRO A 648 2.11 16.75 -30.75
C PRO A 648 2.15 18.18 -31.32
N ASP A 649 2.67 18.37 -32.49
CA ASP A 649 2.72 19.68 -33.20
C ASP A 649 1.38 20.07 -33.83
N LYS A 650 0.41 19.18 -33.81
CA LYS A 650 -0.99 19.40 -34.29
C LYS A 650 -2.05 19.32 -33.19
N LEU A 651 -1.60 19.10 -31.94
CA LEU A 651 -2.46 19.10 -30.76
C LEU A 651 -2.72 20.52 -30.23
#